data_b911bf41c058946be6fe47b17f8f286a
#
_entry.id   b911bf41c058946be6fe47b17f8f286a
#
_cell.length_a   1.000
_cell.length_b   1.000
_cell.length_c   1.000
_cell.angle_alpha   90.00
_cell.angle_beta   90.00
_cell.angle_gamma   90.00
#
_symmetry.space_group_name_H-M   'P 1'
#
loop_
_entity.id
_entity.type
_entity.pdbx_description
1 polymer ?
#
loop_
_entity_poly.entity_id
_entity_poly.type
_entity_poly.pdbx_seq_one_letter_code
_entity_poly.pdbx_strand_id
1 'polypeptide(L)'
;MMIKTRNNAGAFVCFLFLALALATPSLIWRLFQERANRSSLLVFDLMELHALNADEGRNKFAALMEAGISAFMVPECTAEELGKGAIDQVTAVPAADLPDSVLKRFSYPSGTVVILRDPALAELQQEYLKRRFKNGEGVADGQTVYFKIPHPYVQLEKAGVLPDLRSMQYLSAAGVPLVFAPSPSMGSSGEELEESLTFLCGSFPSVKVLCPTGEIAAAYPDTELLGSFAKRHGLLMAQVEFSRQYGAARQVAAAWPNVVSLHAVDREEVLKRNIIRPLMLNRLYRAAEEREVHLLVLRLDPLRAVAPQLAEYCGDVKALRARLDENGFKRLWPVPAPSSPWINSFFSAIALQILFLLLLARYVERYFDISLLSRRRFLGVLAATAVVLGVFSLYAGILSRLGGAFAAGFLAAEASLVSMERWKVPLRGAAEGFLLVLVGGLVIAGRFSVPLYMYRLSTFSGVKLSLLLPLVLILLIDVHKREHPESLPEILSRPPLWGEIALAGALLLAAVVMLLRSGNYGFVGTSEIVFRDWLEKILGARPRTKEFLVGYPALVVWYYLKRQEMWSHWREVLRLAVTLAFSSAVNSFCHFHTPLPLTLLRGFNGWWTGLLLGSLLLFVGVRFGRPVFRRLRSLL
;
A
#
# COMPACT_ATOMS: atom_id res chain seq x y z
N MET A 1 27.25 -39.99 -1.31
CA MET A 1 27.52 -38.67 -0.78
C MET A 1 26.36 -38.07 0.09
N MET A 2 25.40 -38.87 0.57
CA MET A 2 24.20 -38.42 1.32
C MET A 2 24.32 -38.39 2.86
N ILE A 3 25.46 -38.73 3.45
CA ILE A 3 25.54 -38.99 4.93
C ILE A 3 26.00 -37.77 5.74
N LYS A 4 26.68 -36.79 5.15
CA LYS A 4 27.25 -35.64 5.90
C LYS A 4 26.24 -34.48 6.22
N THR A 5 25.11 -34.40 5.52
CA THR A 5 24.14 -33.28 5.69
C THR A 5 23.19 -33.46 6.88
N ARG A 6 23.14 -34.66 7.51
CA ARG A 6 22.14 -34.96 8.55
C ARG A 6 22.43 -34.31 9.90
N ASN A 7 23.71 -34.05 10.25
CA ASN A 7 24.08 -33.44 11.56
C ASN A 7 23.87 -31.94 11.62
N ASN A 8 23.76 -31.24 10.48
CA ASN A 8 23.61 -29.79 10.44
C ASN A 8 22.15 -29.33 10.54
N ALA A 9 21.20 -30.23 10.28
CA ALA A 9 19.76 -29.90 10.31
C ALA A 9 19.29 -29.48 11.71
N GLY A 10 19.84 -30.11 12.76
CA GLY A 10 19.46 -29.80 14.15
C GLY A 10 19.80 -28.36 14.57
N ALA A 11 21.05 -27.93 14.33
CA ALA A 11 21.48 -26.58 14.65
C ALA A 11 20.69 -25.52 13.85
N PHE A 12 20.49 -25.77 12.56
CA PHE A 12 19.68 -24.88 11.69
C PHE A 12 18.27 -24.70 12.24
N VAL A 13 17.60 -25.78 12.59
CA VAL A 13 16.23 -25.76 13.14
C VAL A 13 16.20 -25.07 14.48
N CYS A 14 17.15 -25.33 15.38
CA CYS A 14 17.22 -24.67 16.70
C CYS A 14 17.37 -23.15 16.56
N PHE A 15 18.29 -22.66 15.72
CA PHE A 15 18.49 -21.23 15.51
C PHE A 15 17.31 -20.56 14.81
N LEU A 16 16.65 -21.27 13.90
CA LEU A 16 15.43 -20.78 13.24
C LEU A 16 14.29 -20.59 14.26
N PHE A 17 14.08 -21.55 15.16
CA PHE A 17 13.08 -21.43 16.22
C PHE A 17 13.47 -20.40 17.28
N LEU A 18 14.76 -20.24 17.58
CA LEU A 18 15.24 -19.16 18.45
C LEU A 18 14.92 -17.79 17.84
N ALA A 19 15.17 -17.60 16.54
CA ALA A 19 14.83 -16.38 15.85
C ALA A 19 13.30 -16.11 15.89
N LEU A 20 12.48 -17.14 15.67
CA LEU A 20 11.04 -17.01 15.80
C LEU A 20 10.61 -16.63 17.22
N ALA A 21 11.16 -17.29 18.25
CA ALA A 21 10.87 -16.99 19.66
C ALA A 21 11.20 -15.52 20.01
N LEU A 22 12.35 -15.02 19.54
CA LEU A 22 12.74 -13.62 19.73
C LEU A 22 11.84 -12.63 18.95
N ALA A 23 11.28 -13.03 17.81
CA ALA A 23 10.35 -12.20 17.04
C ALA A 23 8.90 -12.24 17.57
N THR A 24 8.54 -13.27 18.35
CA THR A 24 7.16 -13.51 18.82
C THR A 24 6.54 -12.35 19.60
N PRO A 25 7.23 -11.64 20.51
CA PRO A 25 6.64 -10.48 21.21
C PRO A 25 6.19 -9.38 20.24
N SER A 26 6.97 -9.09 19.21
CA SER A 26 6.60 -8.11 18.18
C SER A 26 5.38 -8.57 17.36
N LEU A 27 5.29 -9.87 17.02
CA LEU A 27 4.17 -10.43 16.30
C LEU A 27 2.88 -10.41 17.11
N ILE A 28 2.95 -10.75 18.39
CA ILE A 28 1.81 -10.68 19.31
C ILE A 28 1.31 -9.24 19.43
N TRP A 29 2.23 -8.29 19.68
CA TRP A 29 1.89 -6.87 19.72
C TRP A 29 1.19 -6.41 18.44
N ARG A 30 1.72 -6.79 17.28
CA ARG A 30 1.13 -6.48 15.97
C ARG A 30 -0.30 -7.02 15.85
N LEU A 31 -0.53 -8.29 16.19
CA LEU A 31 -1.87 -8.90 16.13
C LEU A 31 -2.88 -8.18 17.03
N PHE A 32 -2.43 -7.72 18.21
CA PHE A 32 -3.29 -6.89 19.08
C PHE A 32 -3.61 -5.55 18.43
N GLN A 33 -2.63 -4.89 17.81
CA GLN A 33 -2.84 -3.61 17.13
C GLN A 33 -3.77 -3.75 15.92
N GLU A 34 -3.55 -4.76 15.07
CA GLU A 34 -4.41 -5.05 13.91
C GLU A 34 -5.86 -5.30 14.33
N ARG A 35 -6.09 -5.95 15.48
CA ARG A 35 -7.46 -6.16 16.03
C ARG A 35 -8.05 -4.90 16.64
N ALA A 36 -7.26 -4.13 17.40
CA ALA A 36 -7.71 -2.91 18.05
C ALA A 36 -8.07 -1.83 17.01
N ASN A 37 -7.26 -1.70 15.96
CA ASN A 37 -7.39 -0.69 14.92
C ASN A 37 -8.29 -1.12 13.75
N ARG A 38 -9.03 -2.23 13.84
CA ARG A 38 -9.95 -2.67 12.78
C ARG A 38 -11.18 -1.76 12.75
N SER A 39 -10.95 -0.53 12.31
CA SER A 39 -11.99 0.51 12.15
C SER A 39 -11.87 1.15 10.76
N SER A 40 -13.00 1.49 10.17
CA SER A 40 -13.03 2.21 8.91
C SER A 40 -14.27 3.10 8.84
N LEU A 41 -14.05 4.36 8.51
CA LEU A 41 -15.06 5.40 8.43
C LEU A 41 -15.25 5.82 6.97
N LEU A 42 -16.49 6.04 6.57
CA LEU A 42 -16.83 6.57 5.27
C LEU A 42 -16.86 8.09 5.34
N VAL A 43 -16.16 8.71 4.41
CA VAL A 43 -16.01 10.19 4.31
C VAL A 43 -16.64 10.66 3.01
N PHE A 44 -17.43 11.73 3.09
CA PHE A 44 -18.00 12.41 1.92
C PHE A 44 -17.22 13.69 1.62
N ASP A 45 -16.91 13.94 0.34
CA ASP A 45 -16.25 15.16 -0.12
C ASP A 45 -17.30 16.25 -0.38
N LEU A 46 -17.26 17.35 0.35
CA LEU A 46 -18.26 18.42 0.25
C LEU A 46 -18.31 19.11 -1.12
N MET A 47 -17.20 19.10 -1.87
CA MET A 47 -17.19 19.62 -3.25
C MET A 47 -18.19 18.89 -4.17
N GLU A 48 -18.55 17.68 -3.81
CA GLU A 48 -19.49 16.88 -4.61
C GLU A 48 -20.97 17.06 -4.16
N LEU A 49 -21.23 17.82 -3.09
CA LEU A 49 -22.59 17.98 -2.52
C LEU A 49 -23.56 18.64 -3.52
N HIS A 50 -23.09 19.64 -4.26
CA HIS A 50 -23.90 20.35 -5.27
C HIS A 50 -24.25 19.45 -6.47
N ALA A 51 -23.41 18.49 -6.79
CA ALA A 51 -23.63 17.54 -7.88
C ALA A 51 -24.63 16.43 -7.53
N LEU A 52 -25.05 16.30 -6.26
CA LEU A 52 -26.07 15.34 -5.87
C LEU A 52 -27.47 15.93 -6.07
N ASN A 53 -28.31 15.29 -6.90
CA ASN A 53 -29.71 15.63 -7.02
C ASN A 53 -30.49 15.05 -5.84
N ALA A 54 -31.31 15.86 -5.21
CA ALA A 54 -32.22 15.46 -4.12
C ALA A 54 -33.61 16.04 -4.39
N ASP A 55 -34.63 15.34 -3.87
CA ASP A 55 -35.99 15.86 -3.88
C ASP A 55 -36.06 17.16 -3.09
N GLU A 56 -36.95 18.06 -3.47
CA GLU A 56 -37.15 19.35 -2.80
C GLU A 56 -37.41 19.15 -1.29
N GLY A 57 -36.70 19.93 -0.47
CA GLY A 57 -36.82 19.89 0.99
C GLY A 57 -36.05 18.78 1.71
N ARG A 58 -35.41 17.84 1.00
CA ARG A 58 -34.63 16.78 1.63
C ARG A 58 -33.27 17.29 2.09
N ASN A 59 -32.99 17.12 3.40
CA ASN A 59 -31.69 17.46 3.96
C ASN A 59 -30.63 16.44 3.52
N LYS A 60 -29.72 16.85 2.61
CA LYS A 60 -28.66 15.99 2.07
C LYS A 60 -27.71 15.48 3.16
N PHE A 61 -27.34 16.31 4.13
CA PHE A 61 -26.44 15.91 5.22
C PHE A 61 -27.06 14.82 6.09
N ALA A 62 -28.33 14.99 6.51
CA ALA A 62 -29.02 14.00 7.30
C ALA A 62 -29.12 12.64 6.56
N ALA A 63 -29.48 12.66 5.27
CA ALA A 63 -29.57 11.46 4.45
C ALA A 63 -28.23 10.73 4.30
N LEU A 64 -27.13 11.47 4.13
CA LEU A 64 -25.79 10.92 4.02
C LEU A 64 -25.33 10.27 5.35
N MET A 65 -25.59 10.94 6.49
CA MET A 65 -25.27 10.40 7.81
C MET A 65 -26.09 9.13 8.13
N GLU A 66 -27.39 9.13 7.83
CA GLU A 66 -28.25 7.93 7.97
C GLU A 66 -27.78 6.78 7.09
N ALA A 67 -27.25 7.08 5.91
CA ALA A 67 -26.67 6.06 5.02
C ALA A 67 -25.39 5.44 5.57
N GLY A 68 -24.66 6.14 6.45
CA GLY A 68 -23.45 5.63 7.08
C GLY A 68 -22.20 6.46 6.84
N ILE A 69 -22.31 7.66 6.26
CA ILE A 69 -21.22 8.64 6.23
C ILE A 69 -20.92 9.09 7.67
N SER A 70 -19.65 9.01 8.06
CA SER A 70 -19.21 9.23 9.43
C SER A 70 -18.40 10.53 9.59
N ALA A 71 -17.92 11.10 8.49
CA ALA A 71 -17.19 12.36 8.47
C ALA A 71 -17.33 13.05 7.12
N PHE A 72 -17.08 14.36 7.08
CA PHE A 72 -17.08 15.13 5.84
C PHE A 72 -15.71 15.75 5.59
N MET A 73 -15.23 15.64 4.35
CA MET A 73 -14.03 16.33 3.91
C MET A 73 -14.40 17.69 3.38
N VAL A 74 -13.82 18.72 3.96
CA VAL A 74 -14.03 20.12 3.61
C VAL A 74 -12.76 20.63 2.94
N PRO A 75 -12.72 20.73 1.61
CA PRO A 75 -11.59 21.33 0.93
C PRO A 75 -11.63 22.85 1.04
N GLU A 76 -10.45 23.47 1.00
CA GLU A 76 -10.30 24.90 0.78
C GLU A 76 -10.50 25.16 -0.72
N CYS A 77 -11.59 25.87 -1.07
CA CYS A 77 -11.93 26.16 -2.45
C CYS A 77 -10.96 27.15 -3.07
N THR A 78 -10.64 26.97 -4.33
CA THR A 78 -9.82 27.89 -5.13
C THR A 78 -10.66 29.06 -5.67
N ALA A 79 -10.01 30.10 -6.19
CA ALA A 79 -10.74 31.21 -6.80
C ALA A 79 -11.59 30.77 -8.01
N GLU A 80 -11.09 29.81 -8.80
CA GLU A 80 -11.84 29.25 -9.94
C GLU A 80 -13.10 28.51 -9.46
N GLU A 81 -12.99 27.71 -8.42
CA GLU A 81 -14.12 26.95 -7.84
C GLU A 81 -15.17 27.90 -7.23
N LEU A 82 -14.71 28.93 -6.51
CA LEU A 82 -15.61 29.98 -5.99
C LEU A 82 -16.30 30.78 -7.11
N GLY A 83 -15.57 31.05 -8.21
CA GLY A 83 -16.13 31.71 -9.38
C GLY A 83 -17.22 30.87 -10.06
N LYS A 84 -17.13 29.53 -9.97
CA LYS A 84 -18.11 28.56 -10.47
C LYS A 84 -19.25 28.26 -9.49
N GLY A 85 -19.27 28.92 -8.31
CA GLY A 85 -20.32 28.74 -7.33
C GLY A 85 -20.16 27.50 -6.43
N ALA A 86 -18.93 27.10 -6.12
CA ALA A 86 -18.66 25.98 -5.22
C ALA A 86 -19.17 26.21 -3.79
N ILE A 87 -19.34 27.45 -3.38
CA ILE A 87 -19.94 27.85 -2.09
C ILE A 87 -21.10 28.78 -2.36
N ASP A 88 -22.28 28.48 -1.81
CA ASP A 88 -23.46 29.34 -1.96
C ASP A 88 -23.20 30.75 -1.42
N GLN A 89 -23.63 31.76 -2.19
CA GLN A 89 -23.50 33.19 -1.87
C GLN A 89 -22.05 33.70 -1.74
N VAL A 90 -21.07 32.93 -2.21
CA VAL A 90 -19.66 33.32 -2.31
C VAL A 90 -19.22 33.23 -3.76
N THR A 91 -18.53 34.27 -4.25
CA THR A 91 -18.00 34.28 -5.62
C THR A 91 -16.63 34.95 -5.61
N ALA A 92 -15.67 34.45 -6.37
CA ALA A 92 -14.39 35.11 -6.60
C ALA A 92 -14.30 35.60 -8.05
N VAL A 93 -13.85 36.82 -8.23
CA VAL A 93 -13.69 37.47 -9.54
C VAL A 93 -12.38 38.27 -9.60
N PRO A 94 -11.81 38.48 -10.81
CA PRO A 94 -10.76 39.50 -10.97
C PRO A 94 -11.23 40.89 -10.52
N ALA A 95 -10.36 41.67 -9.90
CA ALA A 95 -10.73 43.03 -9.47
C ALA A 95 -11.18 43.91 -10.65
N ALA A 96 -10.64 43.66 -11.85
CA ALA A 96 -11.00 44.39 -13.05
C ALA A 96 -12.49 44.23 -13.48
N ASP A 97 -13.14 43.14 -13.02
CA ASP A 97 -14.55 42.86 -13.36
C ASP A 97 -15.55 43.53 -12.40
N LEU A 98 -15.04 44.28 -11.40
CA LEU A 98 -15.90 45.01 -10.46
C LEU A 98 -16.35 46.35 -11.01
N PRO A 99 -17.53 46.83 -10.58
CA PRO A 99 -17.95 48.21 -10.83
C PRO A 99 -16.97 49.22 -10.28
N ASP A 100 -16.70 50.30 -11.01
CA ASP A 100 -15.79 51.39 -10.59
C ASP A 100 -16.13 51.97 -9.21
N SER A 101 -17.42 52.02 -8.86
CA SER A 101 -17.88 52.50 -7.56
C SER A 101 -17.36 51.68 -6.38
N VAL A 102 -17.18 50.39 -6.56
CA VAL A 102 -16.62 49.47 -5.55
C VAL A 102 -15.10 49.49 -5.63
N LEU A 103 -14.54 49.46 -6.84
CA LEU A 103 -13.09 49.40 -7.06
C LEU A 103 -12.35 50.59 -6.46
N LYS A 104 -12.91 51.81 -6.59
CA LYS A 104 -12.33 53.05 -6.03
C LYS A 104 -12.26 53.08 -4.50
N ARG A 105 -12.90 52.16 -3.81
CA ARG A 105 -12.89 52.10 -2.32
C ARG A 105 -11.74 51.28 -1.77
N PHE A 106 -10.96 50.65 -2.63
CA PHE A 106 -9.77 49.87 -2.26
C PHE A 106 -8.49 50.70 -2.47
N SER A 107 -7.46 50.39 -1.67
CA SER A 107 -6.18 51.11 -1.71
C SER A 107 -5.37 50.84 -2.98
N TYR A 108 -5.64 49.74 -3.69
CA TYR A 108 -4.93 49.36 -4.92
C TYR A 108 -5.92 48.76 -5.96
N PRO A 109 -5.67 48.93 -7.29
CA PRO A 109 -6.67 48.60 -8.31
C PRO A 109 -6.63 47.13 -8.79
N SER A 110 -5.56 46.36 -8.50
CA SER A 110 -5.35 45.00 -9.00
C SER A 110 -5.59 43.94 -7.93
N GLY A 111 -5.78 42.68 -8.35
CA GLY A 111 -5.94 41.54 -7.44
C GLY A 111 -7.19 40.72 -7.72
N THR A 112 -7.53 39.87 -6.76
CA THR A 112 -8.74 39.02 -6.76
C THR A 112 -9.71 39.53 -5.70
N VAL A 113 -11.00 39.56 -6.00
CA VAL A 113 -12.02 39.94 -5.03
C VAL A 113 -12.95 38.77 -4.74
N VAL A 114 -13.08 38.45 -3.46
CA VAL A 114 -14.06 37.49 -2.95
C VAL A 114 -15.29 38.26 -2.50
N ILE A 115 -16.44 37.96 -3.10
CA ILE A 115 -17.72 38.62 -2.82
C ILE A 115 -18.52 37.74 -1.87
N LEU A 116 -18.78 38.23 -0.67
CA LEU A 116 -19.49 37.55 0.40
C LEU A 116 -20.90 38.17 0.53
N ARG A 117 -21.94 37.40 0.17
CA ARG A 117 -23.33 37.87 0.11
C ARG A 117 -24.19 37.36 1.28
N ASP A 118 -23.64 36.54 2.16
CA ASP A 118 -24.33 36.04 3.35
C ASP A 118 -23.99 36.91 4.56
N PRO A 119 -24.88 37.79 5.04
CA PRO A 119 -24.58 38.64 6.17
C PRO A 119 -24.29 37.88 7.47
N ALA A 120 -24.87 36.69 7.64
CA ALA A 120 -24.68 35.85 8.83
C ALA A 120 -23.28 35.23 8.92
N LEU A 121 -22.62 35.04 7.78
CA LEU A 121 -21.30 34.44 7.71
C LEU A 121 -20.19 35.39 7.26
N ALA A 122 -20.55 36.57 6.77
CA ALA A 122 -19.60 37.52 6.20
C ALA A 122 -18.46 37.89 7.16
N GLU A 123 -18.75 38.07 8.44
CA GLU A 123 -17.74 38.38 9.47
C GLU A 123 -16.77 37.19 9.65
N LEU A 124 -17.29 35.99 9.82
CA LEU A 124 -16.48 34.77 9.99
C LEU A 124 -15.60 34.49 8.76
N GLN A 125 -16.18 34.64 7.56
CA GLN A 125 -15.46 34.48 6.29
C GLN A 125 -14.38 35.54 6.12
N GLN A 126 -14.68 36.82 6.46
CA GLN A 126 -13.71 37.90 6.40
C GLN A 126 -12.55 37.68 7.39
N GLU A 127 -12.85 37.22 8.60
CA GLU A 127 -11.84 36.91 9.60
C GLU A 127 -10.91 35.78 9.19
N TYR A 128 -11.44 34.75 8.52
CA TYR A 128 -10.61 33.72 7.92
C TYR A 128 -9.71 34.29 6.81
N LEU A 129 -10.29 35.05 5.88
CA LEU A 129 -9.57 35.64 4.75
C LEU A 129 -8.46 36.60 5.18
N LYS A 130 -8.68 37.42 6.23
CA LYS A 130 -7.66 38.31 6.79
C LYS A 130 -6.44 37.57 7.32
N ARG A 131 -6.64 36.41 7.94
CA ARG A 131 -5.54 35.56 8.43
C ARG A 131 -4.86 34.79 7.31
N ARG A 132 -5.65 34.38 6.32
CA ARG A 132 -5.15 33.66 5.17
C ARG A 132 -4.34 34.54 4.21
N PHE A 133 -4.69 35.86 4.15
CA PHE A 133 -4.08 36.87 3.31
C PHE A 133 -3.93 38.17 4.10
N LYS A 134 -2.79 38.35 4.78
CA LYS A 134 -2.53 39.49 5.69
C LYS A 134 -2.73 40.87 5.06
N ASN A 135 -2.45 41.01 3.76
CA ASN A 135 -2.56 42.26 3.03
C ASN A 135 -3.91 42.39 2.29
N GLY A 136 -4.92 41.61 2.67
CA GLY A 136 -6.26 41.68 2.11
C GLY A 136 -7.07 42.82 2.73
N GLU A 137 -7.90 43.48 1.92
CA GLU A 137 -8.77 44.57 2.33
C GLU A 137 -10.25 44.21 2.19
N GLY A 138 -11.05 44.45 3.23
CA GLY A 138 -12.50 44.24 3.22
C GLY A 138 -13.25 45.55 3.13
N VAL A 139 -14.24 45.64 2.22
CA VAL A 139 -15.13 46.78 2.04
C VAL A 139 -16.57 46.29 2.06
N ALA A 140 -17.39 46.80 2.95
CA ALA A 140 -18.81 46.51 3.01
C ALA A 140 -19.60 47.45 2.11
N ASP A 141 -20.57 46.92 1.35
CA ASP A 141 -21.53 47.67 0.55
C ASP A 141 -22.94 47.10 0.76
N GLY A 142 -23.68 47.74 1.62
CA GLY A 142 -24.95 47.21 2.13
C GLY A 142 -24.75 45.92 2.89
N GLN A 143 -25.41 44.86 2.44
CA GLN A 143 -25.28 43.49 3.01
C GLN A 143 -24.15 42.66 2.39
N THR A 144 -23.48 43.18 1.35
CA THR A 144 -22.41 42.46 0.64
C THR A 144 -21.05 42.95 1.14
N VAL A 145 -20.16 42.03 1.44
CA VAL A 145 -18.77 42.34 1.76
C VAL A 145 -17.88 41.90 0.58
N TYR A 146 -17.08 42.85 0.12
CA TYR A 146 -16.05 42.62 -0.89
C TYR A 146 -14.71 42.51 -0.19
N PHE A 147 -14.09 41.32 -0.27
CA PHE A 147 -12.75 41.11 0.30
C PHE A 147 -11.73 40.98 -0.83
N LYS A 148 -10.81 41.92 -0.90
CA LYS A 148 -9.80 42.00 -1.94
C LYS A 148 -8.49 41.41 -1.46
N ILE A 149 -7.97 40.46 -2.26
CA ILE A 149 -6.69 39.76 -2.09
C ILE A 149 -5.69 40.38 -3.09
N PRO A 150 -4.45 40.77 -2.65
CA PRO A 150 -3.48 41.41 -3.53
C PRO A 150 -2.84 40.51 -4.60
N HIS A 151 -3.30 39.27 -4.71
CA HIS A 151 -2.80 38.29 -5.68
C HIS A 151 -3.67 38.27 -6.93
N PRO A 152 -3.07 38.19 -8.14
CA PRO A 152 -3.81 38.02 -9.39
C PRO A 152 -4.69 36.76 -9.39
N TYR A 153 -5.87 36.87 -10.01
CA TYR A 153 -6.85 35.75 -10.09
C TYR A 153 -6.23 34.48 -10.63
N VAL A 154 -5.40 34.57 -11.67
CA VAL A 154 -4.70 33.41 -12.30
C VAL A 154 -3.81 32.67 -11.29
N GLN A 155 -3.22 33.36 -10.30
CA GLN A 155 -2.43 32.69 -9.25
C GLN A 155 -3.33 31.95 -8.25
N LEU A 156 -4.53 32.45 -8.02
CA LEU A 156 -5.48 31.84 -7.08
C LEU A 156 -6.44 30.82 -7.72
N GLU A 157 -6.38 30.63 -9.04
CA GLU A 157 -7.17 29.58 -9.73
C GLU A 157 -6.90 28.18 -9.19
N LYS A 158 -5.67 27.93 -8.73
CA LYS A 158 -5.24 26.64 -8.18
C LYS A 158 -4.75 26.71 -6.74
N ALA A 159 -4.92 27.83 -6.09
CA ALA A 159 -4.56 28.07 -4.69
C ALA A 159 -5.79 28.15 -3.80
N GLY A 160 -5.67 27.63 -2.58
CA GLY A 160 -6.77 27.70 -1.61
C GLY A 160 -7.09 29.12 -1.17
N VAL A 161 -8.36 29.46 -1.17
CA VAL A 161 -8.87 30.77 -0.80
C VAL A 161 -9.79 30.71 0.40
N LEU A 162 -10.88 29.92 0.34
CA LEU A 162 -11.89 29.86 1.39
C LEU A 162 -12.56 28.50 1.44
N PRO A 163 -12.72 27.86 2.63
CA PRO A 163 -13.54 26.67 2.79
C PRO A 163 -15.04 27.04 2.94
N ASP A 164 -15.91 26.05 2.76
CA ASP A 164 -17.34 26.21 3.02
C ASP A 164 -17.64 26.28 4.53
N LEU A 165 -17.54 27.49 5.11
CA LEU A 165 -17.75 27.73 6.53
C LEU A 165 -19.20 27.49 6.96
N ARG A 166 -20.19 27.64 6.05
CA ARG A 166 -21.60 27.36 6.32
C ARG A 166 -21.82 25.88 6.62
N SER A 167 -21.33 25.02 5.73
CA SER A 167 -21.41 23.55 5.92
C SER A 167 -20.60 23.12 7.14
N MET A 168 -19.44 23.72 7.39
CA MET A 168 -18.65 23.46 8.60
C MET A 168 -19.42 23.82 9.88
N GLN A 169 -20.10 24.95 9.91
CA GLN A 169 -20.90 25.39 11.06
C GLN A 169 -22.05 24.41 11.33
N TYR A 170 -22.78 24.01 10.28
CA TYR A 170 -23.87 23.04 10.38
C TYR A 170 -23.40 21.70 10.92
N LEU A 171 -22.33 21.14 10.32
CA LEU A 171 -21.79 19.83 10.70
C LEU A 171 -21.14 19.85 12.08
N SER A 172 -20.46 20.96 12.45
CA SER A 172 -19.88 21.13 13.78
C SER A 172 -20.97 21.21 14.86
N ALA A 173 -22.07 21.93 14.61
CA ALA A 173 -23.21 21.97 15.53
C ALA A 173 -23.87 20.61 15.70
N ALA A 174 -23.86 19.76 14.67
CA ALA A 174 -24.32 18.38 14.73
C ALA A 174 -23.28 17.41 15.36
N GLY A 175 -22.11 17.88 15.78
CA GLY A 175 -21.04 17.06 16.37
C GLY A 175 -20.35 16.11 15.38
N VAL A 176 -20.48 16.37 14.08
CA VAL A 176 -19.90 15.51 13.03
C VAL A 176 -18.43 15.83 12.82
N PRO A 177 -17.53 14.84 12.86
CA PRO A 177 -16.11 15.07 12.61
C PRO A 177 -15.82 15.57 11.19
N LEU A 178 -14.89 16.51 11.08
CA LEU A 178 -14.46 17.11 9.83
C LEU A 178 -13.03 16.73 9.48
N VAL A 179 -12.80 16.49 8.20
CA VAL A 179 -11.49 16.35 7.57
C VAL A 179 -11.24 17.62 6.78
N PHE A 180 -10.41 18.51 7.29
CA PHE A 180 -10.09 19.74 6.54
C PHE A 180 -9.00 19.47 5.51
N ALA A 181 -9.22 19.94 4.29
CA ALA A 181 -8.33 19.71 3.17
C ALA A 181 -7.77 21.04 2.63
N PRO A 182 -6.65 21.54 3.23
CA PRO A 182 -6.00 22.75 2.77
C PRO A 182 -5.42 22.57 1.38
N SER A 183 -5.68 23.51 0.49
CA SER A 183 -5.12 23.55 -0.86
C SER A 183 -3.76 24.26 -0.88
N PRO A 184 -2.94 24.09 -1.93
CA PRO A 184 -1.65 24.78 -2.06
C PRO A 184 -1.78 26.29 -1.83
N SER A 185 -0.80 26.84 -1.12
CA SER A 185 -0.76 28.26 -0.80
C SER A 185 0.14 28.99 -1.79
N MET A 186 -0.40 29.43 -2.92
CA MET A 186 0.35 30.31 -3.81
C MET A 186 0.14 31.76 -3.35
N GLY A 187 1.22 32.44 -2.97
CA GLY A 187 1.16 33.85 -2.56
C GLY A 187 0.89 34.12 -1.08
N SER A 188 0.71 33.09 -0.23
CA SER A 188 0.67 33.24 1.21
C SER A 188 1.86 32.55 1.88
N SER A 189 2.32 33.13 3.00
CA SER A 189 3.40 32.54 3.80
C SER A 189 2.93 31.33 4.60
N GLY A 190 3.88 30.53 5.09
CA GLY A 190 3.56 29.45 6.03
C GLY A 190 2.91 29.97 7.32
N GLU A 191 3.28 31.16 7.78
CA GLU A 191 2.72 31.83 8.95
C GLU A 191 1.22 32.18 8.76
N GLU A 192 0.87 32.71 7.58
CA GLU A 192 -0.54 33.02 7.24
C GLU A 192 -1.40 31.76 7.20
N LEU A 193 -0.86 30.67 6.64
CA LEU A 193 -1.53 29.37 6.68
C LEU A 193 -1.74 28.89 8.12
N GLU A 194 -0.72 28.98 8.98
CA GLU A 194 -0.79 28.56 10.38
C GLU A 194 -1.81 29.41 11.18
N GLU A 195 -1.85 30.73 10.98
CA GLU A 195 -2.82 31.61 11.60
C GLU A 195 -4.27 31.29 11.16
N SER A 196 -4.48 31.04 9.85
CA SER A 196 -5.79 30.66 9.32
C SER A 196 -6.26 29.30 9.83
N LEU A 197 -5.34 28.32 9.94
CA LEU A 197 -5.64 27.02 10.52
C LEU A 197 -5.94 27.10 12.02
N THR A 198 -5.20 27.93 12.77
CA THR A 198 -5.43 28.14 14.21
C THR A 198 -6.82 28.72 14.44
N PHE A 199 -7.19 29.71 13.66
CA PHE A 199 -8.53 30.31 13.71
C PHE A 199 -9.61 29.26 13.35
N LEU A 200 -9.43 28.51 12.28
CA LEU A 200 -10.40 27.54 11.81
C LEU A 200 -10.60 26.40 12.83
N CYS A 201 -9.53 25.87 13.40
CA CYS A 201 -9.60 24.80 14.40
C CYS A 201 -10.19 25.32 15.74
N GLY A 202 -9.94 26.59 16.09
CA GLY A 202 -10.54 27.23 17.24
C GLY A 202 -12.04 27.47 17.07
N SER A 203 -12.47 27.87 15.86
CA SER A 203 -13.90 28.12 15.53
C SER A 203 -14.66 26.79 15.34
N PHE A 204 -14.00 25.76 14.87
CA PHE A 204 -14.58 24.43 14.54
C PHE A 204 -13.85 23.29 15.23
N PRO A 205 -14.12 22.99 16.51
CA PRO A 205 -13.48 21.89 17.24
C PRO A 205 -13.77 20.49 16.64
N SER A 206 -14.73 20.41 15.72
CA SER A 206 -15.04 19.19 14.94
C SER A 206 -13.99 18.86 13.89
N VAL A 207 -13.07 19.76 13.54
CA VAL A 207 -11.92 19.46 12.69
C VAL A 207 -10.98 18.52 13.46
N LYS A 208 -10.84 17.29 12.96
CA LYS A 208 -10.03 16.24 13.59
C LYS A 208 -8.86 15.78 12.73
N VAL A 209 -8.94 15.99 11.42
CA VAL A 209 -7.94 15.53 10.46
C VAL A 209 -7.59 16.67 9.51
N LEU A 210 -6.30 16.80 9.18
CA LEU A 210 -5.81 17.60 8.06
C LEU A 210 -5.45 16.65 6.91
N CYS A 211 -6.03 16.90 5.74
CA CYS A 211 -5.82 16.11 4.53
C CYS A 211 -5.39 17.04 3.38
N PRO A 212 -4.09 17.32 3.21
CA PRO A 212 -3.65 18.25 2.18
C PRO A 212 -3.98 17.73 0.78
N THR A 213 -4.47 18.61 -0.08
CA THR A 213 -4.85 18.35 -1.47
C THR A 213 -3.88 19.04 -2.44
N GLY A 214 -4.05 18.78 -3.75
CA GLY A 214 -3.22 19.36 -4.80
C GLY A 214 -1.91 18.62 -5.05
N GLU A 215 -1.12 19.14 -6.00
CA GLU A 215 0.14 18.51 -6.45
C GLU A 215 1.34 18.83 -5.55
N ILE A 216 1.26 19.93 -4.80
CA ILE A 216 2.32 20.45 -3.93
C ILE A 216 1.77 20.61 -2.51
N ALA A 217 2.60 20.37 -1.51
CA ALA A 217 2.26 20.58 -0.10
C ALA A 217 1.79 22.02 0.18
N ALA A 218 0.73 22.18 0.96
CA ALA A 218 0.06 23.47 1.19
C ALA A 218 1.00 24.58 1.69
N ALA A 219 2.01 24.27 2.47
CA ALA A 219 2.98 25.23 3.03
C ALA A 219 4.32 25.28 2.30
N TYR A 220 4.40 24.80 1.06
CA TYR A 220 5.67 24.86 0.30
C TYR A 220 6.27 26.28 0.30
N PRO A 221 7.59 26.47 0.52
CA PRO A 221 8.64 25.43 0.61
C PRO A 221 8.78 24.70 1.95
N ASP A 222 8.16 25.16 3.03
CA ASP A 222 8.15 24.45 4.31
C ASP A 222 7.16 23.27 4.28
N THR A 223 7.65 22.15 3.81
CA THR A 223 6.84 20.93 3.67
C THR A 223 6.55 20.21 5.01
N GLU A 224 7.11 20.65 6.14
CA GLU A 224 6.92 20.05 7.46
C GLU A 224 5.90 20.81 8.32
N LEU A 225 5.60 22.06 7.97
CA LEU A 225 4.76 22.98 8.75
C LEU A 225 3.40 22.35 9.09
N LEU A 226 2.68 21.87 8.10
CA LEU A 226 1.33 21.33 8.28
C LEU A 226 1.32 20.09 9.19
N GLY A 227 2.32 19.20 9.05
CA GLY A 227 2.49 18.04 9.91
C GLY A 227 2.82 18.43 11.35
N SER A 228 3.72 19.39 11.52
CA SER A 228 4.10 19.93 12.83
C SER A 228 2.92 20.63 13.50
N PHE A 229 2.13 21.37 12.73
CA PHE A 229 0.88 21.99 13.21
C PHE A 229 -0.11 20.93 13.72
N ALA A 230 -0.39 19.90 12.92
CA ALA A 230 -1.28 18.81 13.30
C ALA A 230 -0.85 18.17 14.61
N LYS A 231 0.47 17.90 14.77
CA LYS A 231 1.02 17.33 16.00
C LYS A 231 0.85 18.23 17.21
N ARG A 232 1.14 19.54 17.09
CA ARG A 232 0.99 20.51 18.19
C ARG A 232 -0.45 20.66 18.67
N HIS A 233 -1.41 20.58 17.74
CA HIS A 233 -2.84 20.78 18.03
C HIS A 233 -3.60 19.47 18.27
N GLY A 234 -2.92 18.32 18.34
CA GLY A 234 -3.56 17.02 18.57
C GLY A 234 -4.46 16.55 17.43
N LEU A 235 -4.30 17.12 16.23
CA LEU A 235 -5.00 16.71 15.01
C LEU A 235 -4.29 15.51 14.35
N LEU A 236 -5.01 14.74 13.57
CA LEU A 236 -4.45 13.70 12.73
C LEU A 236 -4.07 14.26 11.35
N MET A 237 -2.94 13.84 10.83
CA MET A 237 -2.53 14.09 9.45
C MET A 237 -2.92 12.90 8.56
N ALA A 238 -3.70 13.14 7.52
CA ALA A 238 -4.05 12.10 6.57
C ALA A 238 -2.86 11.71 5.70
N GLN A 239 -2.53 10.42 5.71
CA GLN A 239 -1.68 9.81 4.70
C GLN A 239 -2.55 9.29 3.56
N VAL A 240 -2.62 10.04 2.48
CA VAL A 240 -3.38 9.66 1.29
C VAL A 240 -2.63 8.57 0.53
N GLU A 241 -3.27 7.40 0.37
CA GLU A 241 -2.67 6.30 -0.39
C GLU A 241 -2.45 6.70 -1.85
N PHE A 242 -1.26 6.34 -2.36
CA PHE A 242 -0.85 6.61 -3.75
C PHE A 242 -0.77 8.08 -4.13
N SER A 243 -0.79 8.98 -3.15
CA SER A 243 -0.57 10.41 -3.40
C SER A 243 0.76 10.64 -4.10
N ARG A 244 0.74 11.51 -5.11
CA ARG A 244 1.93 12.00 -5.81
C ARG A 244 2.32 13.41 -5.37
N GLN A 245 1.64 13.95 -4.36
CA GLN A 245 1.88 15.29 -3.86
C GLN A 245 3.34 15.46 -3.41
N TYR A 246 3.98 16.50 -3.92
CA TYR A 246 5.31 16.87 -3.49
C TYR A 246 5.28 17.35 -2.03
N GLY A 247 6.13 16.76 -1.19
CA GLY A 247 6.20 17.10 0.24
C GLY A 247 5.31 16.23 1.15
N ALA A 248 4.34 15.45 0.62
CA ALA A 248 3.41 14.64 1.43
C ALA A 248 4.11 13.74 2.46
N ALA A 249 5.20 13.07 2.06
CA ALA A 249 5.93 12.18 2.97
C ALA A 249 6.57 12.93 4.15
N ARG A 250 7.02 14.18 3.95
CA ARG A 250 7.60 15.01 5.01
C ARG A 250 6.52 15.53 5.96
N GLN A 251 5.37 15.95 5.44
CA GLN A 251 4.22 16.36 6.28
C GLN A 251 3.80 15.24 7.23
N VAL A 252 3.64 14.02 6.69
CA VAL A 252 3.23 12.85 7.47
C VAL A 252 4.31 12.46 8.50
N ALA A 253 5.59 12.54 8.13
CA ALA A 253 6.70 12.28 9.05
C ALA A 253 6.74 13.30 10.21
N ALA A 254 6.51 14.60 9.93
CA ALA A 254 6.48 15.64 10.94
C ALA A 254 5.28 15.50 11.89
N ALA A 255 4.14 14.98 11.40
CA ALA A 255 2.95 14.74 12.19
C ALA A 255 3.06 13.53 13.13
N TRP A 256 4.03 12.64 12.91
CA TRP A 256 4.15 11.42 13.68
C TRP A 256 4.12 11.64 15.20
N PRO A 257 3.34 10.89 16.02
CA PRO A 257 2.51 9.70 15.71
C PRO A 257 1.06 10.01 15.26
N ASN A 258 0.68 11.27 15.09
CA ASN A 258 -0.66 11.72 14.78
C ASN A 258 -0.97 11.54 13.28
N VAL A 259 -1.03 10.31 12.83
CA VAL A 259 -1.22 9.97 11.40
C VAL A 259 -2.38 9.00 11.23
N VAL A 260 -3.16 9.19 10.16
CA VAL A 260 -4.26 8.31 9.77
C VAL A 260 -4.20 7.99 8.28
N SER A 261 -4.46 6.75 7.91
CA SER A 261 -4.51 6.33 6.49
C SER A 261 -5.83 6.74 5.85
N LEU A 262 -5.76 7.30 4.64
CA LEU A 262 -6.92 7.69 3.83
C LEU A 262 -6.79 7.14 2.41
N HIS A 263 -7.89 6.62 1.87
CA HIS A 263 -7.98 6.20 0.47
C HIS A 263 -9.15 6.89 -0.22
N ALA A 264 -8.86 7.45 -1.38
CA ALA A 264 -9.84 7.93 -2.35
C ALA A 264 -9.50 7.34 -3.72
N VAL A 265 -10.52 7.01 -4.51
CA VAL A 265 -10.29 6.67 -5.91
C VAL A 265 -10.26 7.97 -6.70
N ASP A 266 -9.13 8.27 -7.32
CA ASP A 266 -8.95 9.50 -8.08
C ASP A 266 -9.86 9.53 -9.31
N ARG A 267 -10.49 10.69 -9.57
CA ARG A 267 -11.37 10.92 -10.72
C ARG A 267 -10.68 10.66 -12.04
N GLU A 268 -9.43 11.12 -12.19
CA GLU A 268 -8.66 10.85 -13.40
C GLU A 268 -8.38 9.35 -13.60
N GLU A 269 -8.12 8.63 -12.51
CA GLU A 269 -7.91 7.20 -12.58
C GLU A 269 -9.18 6.46 -13.02
N VAL A 270 -10.34 6.88 -12.50
CA VAL A 270 -11.65 6.32 -12.91
C VAL A 270 -11.88 6.51 -14.41
N LEU A 271 -11.66 7.72 -14.92
CA LEU A 271 -11.84 8.06 -16.34
C LEU A 271 -10.83 7.32 -17.23
N LYS A 272 -9.54 7.36 -16.90
CA LYS A 272 -8.48 6.72 -17.70
C LYS A 272 -8.60 5.20 -17.79
N ARG A 273 -9.21 4.56 -16.76
CA ARG A 273 -9.31 3.09 -16.67
C ARG A 273 -10.72 2.56 -16.80
N ASN A 274 -11.67 3.42 -17.05
CA ASN A 274 -13.10 3.06 -17.13
C ASN A 274 -13.54 2.20 -15.93
N ILE A 275 -13.25 2.69 -14.70
CA ILE A 275 -13.54 1.96 -13.46
C ILE A 275 -15.03 2.10 -13.16
N ILE A 276 -15.79 1.06 -13.43
CA ILE A 276 -17.23 1.03 -13.14
C ILE A 276 -17.53 1.08 -11.63
N ARG A 277 -18.70 1.58 -11.28
CA ARG A 277 -19.11 1.81 -9.87
C ARG A 277 -18.91 0.61 -8.92
N PRO A 278 -19.33 -0.63 -9.24
CA PRO A 278 -19.09 -1.78 -8.35
C PRO A 278 -17.60 -2.04 -8.08
N LEU A 279 -16.75 -1.81 -9.08
CA LEU A 279 -15.31 -1.97 -8.91
C LEU A 279 -14.72 -0.88 -8.01
N MET A 280 -15.23 0.37 -8.10
CA MET A 280 -14.83 1.45 -7.21
C MET A 280 -15.16 1.14 -5.75
N LEU A 281 -16.37 0.66 -5.46
CA LEU A 281 -16.78 0.21 -4.12
C LEU A 281 -15.92 -0.95 -3.61
N ASN A 282 -15.62 -1.92 -4.46
CA ASN A 282 -14.74 -3.04 -4.10
C ASN A 282 -13.30 -2.59 -3.80
N ARG A 283 -12.78 -1.57 -4.50
CA ARG A 283 -11.46 -0.99 -4.21
C ARG A 283 -11.41 -0.32 -2.84
N LEU A 284 -12.46 0.41 -2.46
CA LEU A 284 -12.58 1.02 -1.13
C LEU A 284 -12.64 -0.06 -0.04
N TYR A 285 -13.47 -1.09 -0.22
CA TYR A 285 -13.53 -2.22 0.70
C TYR A 285 -12.16 -2.88 0.88
N ARG A 286 -11.45 -3.16 -0.21
CA ARG A 286 -10.10 -3.75 -0.16
C ARG A 286 -9.06 -2.82 0.46
N ALA A 287 -9.24 -1.52 0.36
CA ALA A 287 -8.37 -0.57 1.06
C ALA A 287 -8.45 -0.77 2.57
N ALA A 288 -9.66 -0.94 3.10
CA ALA A 288 -9.84 -1.26 4.52
C ALA A 288 -9.28 -2.65 4.87
N GLU A 289 -9.66 -3.70 4.12
CA GLU A 289 -9.37 -5.09 4.49
C GLU A 289 -7.91 -5.50 4.27
N GLU A 290 -7.34 -5.14 3.12
CA GLU A 290 -5.98 -5.57 2.76
C GLU A 290 -4.89 -4.61 3.25
N ARG A 291 -5.23 -3.35 3.58
CA ARG A 291 -4.27 -2.28 3.86
C ARG A 291 -4.55 -1.47 5.12
N GLU A 292 -5.58 -1.86 5.88
CA GLU A 292 -5.97 -1.19 7.14
C GLU A 292 -6.19 0.32 6.98
N VAL A 293 -6.86 0.73 5.91
CA VAL A 293 -7.20 2.12 5.70
C VAL A 293 -8.38 2.52 6.56
N HIS A 294 -8.22 3.60 7.32
CA HIS A 294 -9.21 4.08 8.30
C HIS A 294 -10.24 5.03 7.72
N LEU A 295 -9.85 5.87 6.76
CA LEU A 295 -10.74 6.86 6.13
C LEU A 295 -10.92 6.52 4.64
N LEU A 296 -12.15 6.24 4.24
CA LEU A 296 -12.51 5.90 2.87
C LEU A 296 -13.36 7.01 2.27
N VAL A 297 -12.82 7.75 1.31
CA VAL A 297 -13.56 8.80 0.61
C VAL A 297 -14.31 8.18 -0.57
N LEU A 298 -15.63 8.11 -0.45
CA LEU A 298 -16.50 7.66 -1.53
C LEU A 298 -16.88 8.85 -2.40
N ARG A 299 -16.30 8.94 -3.60
CA ARG A 299 -16.58 9.98 -4.59
C ARG A 299 -17.74 9.59 -5.50
N LEU A 300 -18.35 10.60 -6.13
CA LEU A 300 -19.32 10.40 -7.19
C LEU A 300 -18.67 9.71 -8.41
N ASP A 301 -19.50 9.01 -9.20
CA ASP A 301 -19.04 8.35 -10.41
C ASP A 301 -18.87 9.35 -11.54
N PRO A 302 -17.64 9.67 -11.99
CA PRO A 302 -17.39 10.63 -13.04
C PRO A 302 -17.77 10.11 -14.45
N LEU A 303 -18.08 8.82 -14.59
CA LEU A 303 -18.49 8.21 -15.87
C LEU A 303 -19.96 8.43 -16.18
N ARG A 304 -20.73 8.96 -15.22
CA ARG A 304 -22.15 9.24 -15.43
C ARG A 304 -22.37 10.54 -16.19
N ALA A 305 -23.20 10.48 -17.22
CA ALA A 305 -23.64 11.66 -17.97
C ALA A 305 -24.63 12.54 -17.19
N VAL A 306 -25.35 11.97 -16.22
CA VAL A 306 -26.37 12.64 -15.42
C VAL A 306 -25.95 12.60 -13.96
N ALA A 307 -26.15 13.71 -13.25
CA ALA A 307 -25.88 13.81 -11.82
C ALA A 307 -26.67 12.72 -11.05
N PRO A 308 -26.01 11.98 -10.13
CA PRO A 308 -26.63 10.88 -9.43
C PRO A 308 -27.70 11.40 -8.44
N GLN A 309 -28.77 10.59 -8.26
CA GLN A 309 -29.74 10.86 -7.22
C GLN A 309 -29.13 10.57 -5.84
N LEU A 310 -29.46 11.39 -4.85
CA LEU A 310 -29.01 11.24 -3.47
C LEU A 310 -29.36 9.83 -2.94
N ALA A 311 -30.57 9.33 -3.24
CA ALA A 311 -31.03 8.02 -2.81
C ALA A 311 -30.16 6.87 -3.35
N GLU A 312 -29.69 6.98 -4.59
CA GLU A 312 -28.80 6.00 -5.21
C GLU A 312 -27.40 6.02 -4.57
N TYR A 313 -26.84 7.20 -4.38
CA TYR A 313 -25.56 7.36 -3.68
C TYR A 313 -25.65 6.81 -2.24
N CYS A 314 -26.71 7.11 -1.51
CA CYS A 314 -26.97 6.56 -0.18
C CYS A 314 -27.09 5.01 -0.21
N GLY A 315 -27.62 4.43 -1.28
CA GLY A 315 -27.64 2.98 -1.50
C GLY A 315 -26.23 2.38 -1.58
N ASP A 316 -25.33 3.01 -2.32
CA ASP A 316 -23.93 2.61 -2.42
C ASP A 316 -23.20 2.71 -1.07
N VAL A 317 -23.43 3.81 -0.32
CA VAL A 317 -22.87 4.01 1.03
C VAL A 317 -23.35 2.88 1.96
N LYS A 318 -24.65 2.58 1.97
CA LYS A 318 -25.24 1.49 2.78
C LYS A 318 -24.65 0.14 2.42
N ALA A 319 -24.50 -0.17 1.11
CA ALA A 319 -23.93 -1.42 0.64
C ALA A 319 -22.47 -1.58 1.07
N LEU A 320 -21.65 -0.54 0.91
CA LEU A 320 -20.25 -0.55 1.35
C LEU A 320 -20.17 -0.68 2.88
N ARG A 321 -21.00 0.04 3.63
CA ARG A 321 -21.02 -0.01 5.08
C ARG A 321 -21.45 -1.39 5.61
N ALA A 322 -22.49 -1.98 5.05
CA ALA A 322 -22.93 -3.32 5.42
C ALA A 322 -21.82 -4.35 5.24
N ARG A 323 -21.12 -4.30 4.10
CA ARG A 323 -19.97 -5.18 3.83
C ARG A 323 -18.82 -4.99 4.82
N LEU A 324 -18.54 -3.75 5.25
CA LEU A 324 -17.53 -3.47 6.28
C LEU A 324 -17.98 -4.01 7.64
N ASP A 325 -19.24 -3.81 8.02
CA ASP A 325 -19.80 -4.28 9.29
C ASP A 325 -19.81 -5.82 9.37
N GLU A 326 -20.22 -6.51 8.29
CA GLU A 326 -20.17 -7.98 8.17
C GLU A 326 -18.76 -8.54 8.37
N ASN A 327 -17.73 -7.80 7.95
CA ASN A 327 -16.34 -8.19 8.13
C ASN A 327 -15.70 -7.64 9.42
N GLY A 328 -16.50 -7.14 10.35
CA GLY A 328 -16.09 -6.75 11.70
C GLY A 328 -15.35 -5.42 11.80
N PHE A 329 -15.49 -4.52 10.81
CA PHE A 329 -14.96 -3.17 10.89
C PHE A 329 -15.83 -2.29 11.79
N LYS A 330 -15.21 -1.71 12.81
CA LYS A 330 -15.89 -0.81 13.74
C LYS A 330 -15.99 0.61 13.16
N ARG A 331 -16.97 1.38 13.68
CA ARG A 331 -17.13 2.82 13.36
C ARG A 331 -16.44 3.69 14.43
N LEU A 332 -15.22 3.33 14.80
CA LEU A 332 -14.47 4.08 15.79
C LEU A 332 -13.57 5.11 15.10
N TRP A 333 -13.50 6.28 15.70
CA TRP A 333 -12.58 7.32 15.25
C TRP A 333 -11.14 6.85 15.43
N PRO A 334 -10.28 7.03 14.41
CA PRO A 334 -8.88 6.63 14.51
C PRO A 334 -8.16 7.45 15.58
N VAL A 335 -7.24 6.77 16.27
CA VAL A 335 -6.37 7.37 17.28
C VAL A 335 -4.93 7.47 16.75
N PRO A 336 -4.08 8.32 17.35
CA PRO A 336 -2.67 8.37 17.00
C PRO A 336 -2.02 6.98 16.99
N ALA A 337 -1.07 6.78 16.08
CA ALA A 337 -0.41 5.50 15.92
C ALA A 337 0.30 5.08 17.23
N PRO A 338 0.04 3.88 17.76
CA PRO A 338 0.64 3.45 19.01
C PRO A 338 2.16 3.23 18.85
N SER A 339 2.93 3.54 19.87
CA SER A 339 4.37 3.23 19.89
C SER A 339 4.59 1.73 20.13
N SER A 340 5.47 1.11 19.36
CA SER A 340 5.91 -0.25 19.66
C SER A 340 6.87 -0.23 20.86
N PRO A 341 6.71 -1.13 21.86
CA PRO A 341 7.67 -1.24 22.96
C PRO A 341 9.10 -1.43 22.45
N TRP A 342 10.07 -0.72 23.00
CA TRP A 342 11.47 -0.79 22.57
C TRP A 342 12.04 -2.21 22.65
N ILE A 343 11.60 -2.98 23.64
CA ILE A 343 12.04 -4.36 23.88
C ILE A 343 11.66 -5.27 22.70
N ASN A 344 10.49 -5.05 22.07
CA ASN A 344 10.06 -5.77 20.88
C ASN A 344 11.00 -5.48 19.70
N SER A 345 11.36 -4.21 19.53
CA SER A 345 12.30 -3.77 18.49
C SER A 345 13.68 -4.37 18.69
N PHE A 346 14.14 -4.46 19.94
CA PHE A 346 15.44 -5.04 20.31
C PHE A 346 15.52 -6.53 19.96
N PHE A 347 14.60 -7.35 20.47
CA PHE A 347 14.63 -8.79 20.22
C PHE A 347 14.37 -9.14 18.75
N SER A 348 13.45 -8.43 18.09
CA SER A 348 13.17 -8.67 16.68
C SER A 348 14.33 -8.25 15.76
N ALA A 349 15.13 -7.26 16.15
CA ALA A 349 16.33 -6.89 15.42
C ALA A 349 17.38 -8.00 15.47
N ILE A 350 17.63 -8.58 16.63
CA ILE A 350 18.53 -9.74 16.79
C ILE A 350 17.97 -10.96 16.01
N ALA A 351 16.66 -11.22 16.13
CA ALA A 351 16.00 -12.31 15.41
C ALA A 351 16.23 -12.26 13.91
N LEU A 352 16.08 -11.06 13.31
CA LEU A 352 16.30 -10.86 11.87
C LEU A 352 17.75 -11.16 11.48
N GLN A 353 18.73 -10.72 12.28
CA GLN A 353 20.15 -10.96 11.97
C GLN A 353 20.53 -12.44 12.16
N ILE A 354 19.96 -13.13 13.16
CA ILE A 354 20.09 -14.59 13.29
C ILE A 354 19.59 -15.26 12.01
N LEU A 355 18.37 -14.93 11.56
CA LEU A 355 17.79 -15.50 10.35
C LEU A 355 18.67 -15.25 9.13
N PHE A 356 19.12 -14.00 8.93
CA PHE A 356 19.96 -13.63 7.79
C PHE A 356 21.28 -14.41 7.77
N LEU A 357 22.02 -14.39 8.88
CA LEU A 357 23.32 -15.06 8.96
C LEU A 357 23.19 -16.58 8.86
N LEU A 358 22.13 -17.16 9.45
CA LEU A 358 21.83 -18.59 9.38
C LEU A 358 21.58 -19.03 7.93
N LEU A 359 20.74 -18.28 7.19
CA LEU A 359 20.42 -18.59 5.79
C LEU A 359 21.63 -18.35 4.88
N LEU A 360 22.42 -17.31 5.12
CA LEU A 360 23.67 -17.07 4.41
C LEU A 360 24.66 -18.22 4.63
N ALA A 361 24.87 -18.64 5.90
CA ALA A 361 25.74 -19.77 6.22
C ALA A 361 25.24 -21.04 5.52
N ARG A 362 23.93 -21.28 5.51
CA ARG A 362 23.34 -22.43 4.84
C ARG A 362 23.55 -22.41 3.33
N TYR A 363 23.43 -21.22 2.71
CA TYR A 363 23.71 -21.06 1.29
C TYR A 363 25.20 -21.31 0.97
N VAL A 364 26.12 -20.79 1.79
CA VAL A 364 27.57 -21.02 1.67
C VAL A 364 27.91 -22.51 1.82
N GLU A 365 27.30 -23.21 2.81
CA GLU A 365 27.44 -24.67 2.96
C GLU A 365 27.03 -25.42 1.67
N ARG A 366 25.91 -25.00 1.07
CA ARG A 366 25.41 -25.62 -0.15
C ARG A 366 26.28 -25.34 -1.36
N TYR A 367 26.79 -24.12 -1.45
CA TYR A 367 27.61 -23.70 -2.59
C TYR A 367 28.98 -24.38 -2.58
N PHE A 368 29.69 -24.37 -1.45
CA PHE A 368 31.04 -24.89 -1.32
C PHE A 368 31.13 -26.34 -0.80
N ASP A 369 30.00 -27.02 -0.57
CA ASP A 369 29.93 -28.36 0.03
C ASP A 369 30.69 -28.51 1.37
N ILE A 370 30.69 -27.48 2.19
CA ILE A 370 31.31 -27.42 3.50
C ILE A 370 30.27 -27.54 4.62
N SER A 371 30.71 -27.83 5.86
CA SER A 371 29.84 -27.94 7.02
C SER A 371 30.22 -26.88 8.08
N LEU A 372 29.58 -25.70 8.03
CA LEU A 372 29.79 -24.60 8.97
C LEU A 372 28.92 -24.77 10.23
N LEU A 373 27.63 -25.06 10.03
CA LEU A 373 26.62 -25.16 11.10
C LEU A 373 26.82 -26.36 12.03
N SER A 374 27.70 -27.30 11.71
CA SER A 374 28.12 -28.37 12.62
C SER A 374 29.18 -27.93 13.64
N ARG A 375 29.86 -26.79 13.42
CA ARG A 375 30.98 -26.34 14.24
C ARG A 375 30.47 -25.42 15.37
N ARG A 376 30.57 -25.86 16.64
CA ARG A 376 30.10 -25.08 17.80
C ARG A 376 30.72 -23.68 17.87
N ARG A 377 32.02 -23.52 17.53
CA ARG A 377 32.68 -22.21 17.49
C ARG A 377 32.05 -21.28 16.45
N PHE A 378 31.72 -21.79 15.28
CA PHE A 378 31.04 -21.02 14.24
C PHE A 378 29.65 -20.56 14.70
N LEU A 379 28.88 -21.44 15.34
CA LEU A 379 27.56 -21.07 15.88
C LEU A 379 27.67 -19.98 16.97
N GLY A 380 28.71 -20.03 17.82
CA GLY A 380 28.98 -18.98 18.81
C GLY A 380 29.30 -17.63 18.14
N VAL A 381 30.16 -17.64 17.11
CA VAL A 381 30.48 -16.43 16.33
C VAL A 381 29.24 -15.89 15.61
N LEU A 382 28.45 -16.77 14.99
CA LEU A 382 27.21 -16.39 14.33
C LEU A 382 26.26 -15.69 15.31
N ALA A 383 26.04 -16.27 16.49
CA ALA A 383 25.18 -15.70 17.53
C ALA A 383 25.71 -14.33 18.00
N ALA A 384 27.01 -14.21 18.30
CA ALA A 384 27.62 -12.95 18.71
C ALA A 384 27.50 -11.87 17.63
N THR A 385 27.78 -12.23 16.36
CA THR A 385 27.65 -11.32 15.23
C THR A 385 26.20 -10.87 15.03
N ALA A 386 25.23 -11.79 15.19
CA ALA A 386 23.81 -11.46 15.08
C ALA A 386 23.38 -10.46 16.18
N VAL A 387 23.86 -10.60 17.41
CA VAL A 387 23.59 -9.65 18.49
C VAL A 387 24.19 -8.28 18.17
N VAL A 388 25.45 -8.23 17.76
CA VAL A 388 26.13 -6.97 17.40
C VAL A 388 25.39 -6.27 16.25
N LEU A 389 25.15 -6.96 15.16
CA LEU A 389 24.41 -6.39 14.00
C LEU A 389 22.96 -6.03 14.38
N GLY A 390 22.32 -6.80 15.23
CA GLY A 390 20.99 -6.51 15.76
C GLY A 390 20.96 -5.18 16.52
N VAL A 391 21.89 -4.97 17.44
CA VAL A 391 22.02 -3.71 18.19
C VAL A 391 22.32 -2.54 17.24
N PHE A 392 23.29 -2.67 16.33
CA PHE A 392 23.60 -1.62 15.36
C PHE A 392 22.40 -1.29 14.45
N SER A 393 21.57 -2.28 14.11
CA SER A 393 20.40 -2.09 13.27
C SER A 393 19.25 -1.30 13.93
N LEU A 394 19.31 -1.09 15.25
CA LEU A 394 18.39 -0.20 15.97
C LEU A 394 18.70 1.27 15.68
N TYR A 395 19.98 1.60 15.55
CA TYR A 395 20.45 2.96 15.27
C TYR A 395 20.53 3.22 13.76
N ALA A 396 20.96 2.24 12.98
CA ALA A 396 21.09 2.32 11.53
C ALA A 396 19.97 1.52 10.84
N GLY A 397 18.82 2.13 10.62
CA GLY A 397 17.66 1.48 9.99
C GLY A 397 17.93 0.86 8.61
N ILE A 398 18.98 1.31 7.92
CA ILE A 398 19.44 0.71 6.66
C ILE A 398 19.90 -0.75 6.84
N LEU A 399 20.56 -1.07 7.97
CA LEU A 399 21.01 -2.44 8.27
C LEU A 399 19.82 -3.39 8.46
N SER A 400 18.74 -2.94 9.11
CA SER A 400 17.51 -3.70 9.20
C SER A 400 16.90 -3.96 7.83
N ARG A 401 16.83 -2.92 6.97
CA ARG A 401 16.24 -3.04 5.63
C ARG A 401 17.05 -3.96 4.73
N LEU A 402 18.37 -3.82 4.71
CA LEU A 402 19.26 -4.71 3.95
C LEU A 402 19.23 -6.13 4.50
N GLY A 403 19.38 -6.30 5.83
CA GLY A 403 19.29 -7.63 6.45
C GLY A 403 17.96 -8.34 6.15
N GLY A 404 16.84 -7.61 6.21
CA GLY A 404 15.52 -8.13 5.86
C GLY A 404 15.39 -8.52 4.38
N ALA A 405 15.94 -7.68 3.48
CA ALA A 405 15.89 -7.92 2.04
C ALA A 405 16.71 -9.15 1.63
N PHE A 406 17.94 -9.27 2.15
CA PHE A 406 18.79 -10.45 1.93
C PHE A 406 18.23 -11.69 2.61
N ALA A 407 17.77 -11.59 3.87
CA ALA A 407 17.13 -12.72 4.55
C ALA A 407 15.94 -13.25 3.74
N ALA A 408 15.09 -12.38 3.19
CA ALA A 408 13.98 -12.78 2.35
C ALA A 408 14.43 -13.49 1.06
N GLY A 409 15.49 -13.01 0.42
CA GLY A 409 16.07 -13.63 -0.78
C GLY A 409 16.64 -15.01 -0.49
N PHE A 410 17.49 -15.13 0.53
CA PHE A 410 18.07 -16.42 0.93
C PHE A 410 17.01 -17.41 1.44
N LEU A 411 15.97 -16.92 2.16
CA LEU A 411 14.86 -17.73 2.62
C LEU A 411 14.09 -18.39 1.47
N ALA A 412 13.76 -17.64 0.45
CA ALA A 412 13.05 -18.14 -0.71
C ALA A 412 13.89 -19.17 -1.51
N ALA A 413 15.19 -18.90 -1.65
CA ALA A 413 16.12 -19.85 -2.28
C ALA A 413 16.23 -21.15 -1.47
N GLU A 414 16.45 -21.08 -0.15
CA GLU A 414 16.56 -22.26 0.71
C GLU A 414 15.26 -23.07 0.74
N ALA A 415 14.10 -22.42 0.85
CA ALA A 415 12.79 -23.07 0.84
C ALA A 415 12.55 -23.84 -0.48
N SER A 416 12.93 -23.23 -1.59
CA SER A 416 12.88 -23.86 -2.93
C SER A 416 13.78 -25.10 -3.00
N LEU A 417 15.04 -24.98 -2.54
CA LEU A 417 16.01 -26.09 -2.54
C LEU A 417 15.56 -27.23 -1.64
N VAL A 418 15.15 -26.94 -0.39
CA VAL A 418 14.65 -27.94 0.57
C VAL A 418 13.45 -28.70 -0.02
N SER A 419 12.53 -27.97 -0.64
CA SER A 419 11.35 -28.57 -1.28
C SER A 419 11.78 -29.55 -2.40
N MET A 420 12.66 -29.14 -3.28
CA MET A 420 13.12 -29.98 -4.41
C MET A 420 14.02 -31.14 -4.00
N GLU A 421 14.84 -31.00 -2.96
CA GLU A 421 15.68 -32.10 -2.46
C GLU A 421 14.88 -33.30 -1.95
N ARG A 422 13.66 -33.06 -1.45
CA ARG A 422 12.76 -34.11 -0.95
C ARG A 422 11.90 -34.76 -2.04
N TRP A 423 12.34 -34.76 -3.29
CA TRP A 423 11.58 -35.24 -4.44
C TRP A 423 11.08 -36.69 -4.33
N LYS A 424 11.71 -37.53 -3.51
CA LYS A 424 11.26 -38.92 -3.22
C LYS A 424 9.98 -38.94 -2.38
N VAL A 425 9.73 -37.89 -1.57
CA VAL A 425 8.56 -37.74 -0.72
C VAL A 425 7.96 -36.35 -1.01
N PRO A 426 7.25 -36.17 -2.14
CA PRO A 426 6.86 -34.87 -2.68
C PRO A 426 6.07 -33.97 -1.70
N LEU A 427 5.07 -34.55 -1.05
CA LEU A 427 4.22 -33.79 -0.11
C LEU A 427 5.03 -33.26 1.09
N ARG A 428 5.96 -34.09 1.61
CA ARG A 428 6.84 -33.67 2.69
C ARG A 428 7.79 -32.55 2.23
N GLY A 429 8.34 -32.67 1.02
CA GLY A 429 9.20 -31.63 0.45
C GLY A 429 8.47 -30.29 0.30
N ALA A 430 7.27 -30.32 -0.27
CA ALA A 430 6.43 -29.13 -0.41
C ALA A 430 6.06 -28.53 0.95
N ALA A 431 5.75 -29.35 1.96
CA ALA A 431 5.42 -28.90 3.31
C ALA A 431 6.64 -28.32 4.06
N GLU A 432 7.82 -28.96 4.00
CA GLU A 432 9.05 -28.44 4.63
C GLU A 432 9.45 -27.09 4.03
N GLY A 433 9.39 -26.93 2.69
CA GLY A 433 9.65 -25.66 2.04
C GLY A 433 8.66 -24.57 2.44
N PHE A 434 7.37 -24.89 2.50
CA PHE A 434 6.33 -23.94 2.92
C PHE A 434 6.47 -23.55 4.40
N LEU A 435 6.72 -24.50 5.30
CA LEU A 435 6.97 -24.23 6.73
C LEU A 435 8.18 -23.32 6.94
N LEU A 436 9.25 -23.52 6.17
CA LEU A 436 10.41 -22.63 6.22
C LEU A 436 10.05 -21.20 5.83
N VAL A 437 9.23 -21.01 4.77
CA VAL A 437 8.70 -19.70 4.39
C VAL A 437 7.86 -19.09 5.51
N LEU A 438 6.97 -19.89 6.13
CA LEU A 438 6.14 -19.39 7.23
C LEU A 438 6.99 -18.91 8.41
N VAL A 439 7.90 -19.74 8.90
CA VAL A 439 8.73 -19.40 10.07
C VAL A 439 9.65 -18.22 9.77
N GLY A 440 10.40 -18.27 8.67
CA GLY A 440 11.30 -17.18 8.28
C GLY A 440 10.56 -15.90 7.91
N GLY A 441 9.41 -16.01 7.24
CA GLY A 441 8.54 -14.88 6.92
C GLY A 441 7.98 -14.20 8.18
N LEU A 442 7.58 -14.98 9.19
CA LEU A 442 7.17 -14.44 10.50
C LEU A 442 8.30 -13.70 11.21
N VAL A 443 9.53 -14.21 11.18
CA VAL A 443 10.69 -13.49 11.73
C VAL A 443 10.91 -12.15 11.04
N ILE A 444 10.85 -12.12 9.70
CA ILE A 444 10.96 -10.88 8.92
C ILE A 444 9.81 -9.93 9.30
N ALA A 445 8.57 -10.41 9.27
CA ALA A 445 7.40 -9.61 9.64
C ALA A 445 7.51 -9.07 11.07
N GLY A 446 8.01 -9.85 12.02
CA GLY A 446 8.21 -9.44 13.42
C GLY A 446 9.14 -8.23 13.55
N ARG A 447 10.25 -8.18 12.81
CA ARG A 447 11.16 -7.01 12.83
C ARG A 447 10.50 -5.73 12.34
N PHE A 448 9.66 -5.85 11.32
CA PHE A 448 8.98 -4.71 10.69
C PHE A 448 7.54 -4.50 11.21
N SER A 449 7.18 -5.18 12.30
CA SER A 449 5.92 -4.95 13.04
C SER A 449 6.03 -3.69 13.90
N VAL A 450 6.31 -2.56 13.24
CA VAL A 450 6.29 -1.24 13.84
C VAL A 450 5.41 -0.33 13.01
N PRO A 451 4.70 0.63 13.61
CA PRO A 451 3.72 1.47 12.91
C PRO A 451 4.28 2.14 11.66
N LEU A 452 5.55 2.53 11.69
CA LEU A 452 6.25 3.16 10.56
C LEU A 452 6.13 2.35 9.25
N TYR A 453 6.16 1.02 9.32
CA TYR A 453 6.00 0.13 8.16
C TYR A 453 4.56 -0.35 7.98
N MET A 454 3.81 -0.52 9.08
CA MET A 454 2.40 -0.92 9.03
C MET A 454 1.56 0.15 8.33
N TYR A 455 1.78 1.43 8.64
CA TYR A 455 1.10 2.57 8.00
C TYR A 455 1.79 3.07 6.72
N ARG A 456 2.77 2.35 6.17
CA ARG A 456 3.50 2.71 4.93
C ARG A 456 4.24 4.05 4.97
N LEU A 457 4.56 4.57 6.14
CA LEU A 457 5.34 5.80 6.29
C LEU A 457 6.79 5.61 5.83
N SER A 458 7.31 4.39 5.96
CA SER A 458 8.60 4.00 5.42
C SER A 458 8.43 2.87 4.41
N THR A 459 9.07 3.01 3.25
CA THR A 459 9.06 1.97 2.22
C THR A 459 10.15 0.93 2.51
N PHE A 460 9.77 -0.34 2.40
CA PHE A 460 10.73 -1.44 2.42
C PHE A 460 11.27 -1.68 1.00
N SER A 461 12.50 -1.23 0.75
CA SER A 461 13.16 -1.37 -0.56
C SER A 461 13.50 -2.83 -0.93
N GLY A 462 13.39 -3.75 0.02
CA GLY A 462 13.68 -5.17 -0.17
C GLY A 462 12.69 -5.97 -1.01
N VAL A 463 11.50 -5.43 -1.30
CA VAL A 463 10.45 -6.14 -2.07
C VAL A 463 10.93 -6.62 -3.44
N LYS A 464 11.66 -5.78 -4.19
CA LYS A 464 12.21 -6.16 -5.51
C LYS A 464 13.36 -7.15 -5.38
N LEU A 465 14.23 -6.94 -4.39
CA LEU A 465 15.37 -7.82 -4.13
C LEU A 465 14.91 -9.22 -3.71
N SER A 466 13.91 -9.33 -2.85
CA SER A 466 13.34 -10.62 -2.42
C SER A 466 12.72 -11.44 -3.55
N LEU A 467 12.34 -10.80 -4.66
CA LEU A 467 11.82 -11.49 -5.85
C LEU A 467 12.92 -11.96 -6.81
N LEU A 468 13.96 -11.14 -7.00
CA LEU A 468 15.00 -11.40 -8.01
C LEU A 468 16.19 -12.20 -7.46
N LEU A 469 16.64 -11.87 -6.23
CA LEU A 469 17.81 -12.52 -5.62
C LEU A 469 17.70 -14.04 -5.55
N PRO A 470 16.57 -14.67 -5.17
CA PRO A 470 16.47 -16.11 -5.11
C PRO A 470 16.72 -16.81 -6.45
N LEU A 471 16.27 -16.22 -7.55
CA LEU A 471 16.48 -16.74 -8.89
C LEU A 471 17.97 -16.76 -9.24
N VAL A 472 18.68 -15.68 -8.92
CA VAL A 472 20.15 -15.58 -9.12
C VAL A 472 20.87 -16.60 -8.24
N LEU A 473 20.49 -16.74 -6.97
CA LEU A 473 21.12 -17.70 -6.05
C LEU A 473 20.96 -19.15 -6.52
N ILE A 474 19.78 -19.52 -7.03
CA ILE A 474 19.54 -20.85 -7.58
C ILE A 474 20.37 -21.08 -8.83
N LEU A 475 20.39 -20.10 -9.75
CA LEU A 475 21.22 -20.20 -10.96
C LEU A 475 22.71 -20.36 -10.64
N LEU A 476 23.23 -19.63 -9.64
CA LEU A 476 24.63 -19.77 -9.22
C LEU A 476 24.94 -21.18 -8.70
N ILE A 477 24.04 -21.78 -7.88
CA ILE A 477 24.20 -23.16 -7.43
C ILE A 477 24.14 -24.13 -8.62
N ASP A 478 23.20 -23.93 -9.55
CA ASP A 478 23.02 -24.82 -10.69
C ASP A 478 24.22 -24.79 -11.63
N VAL A 479 24.76 -23.61 -11.91
CA VAL A 479 25.99 -23.48 -12.73
C VAL A 479 27.20 -24.11 -12.02
N HIS A 480 27.31 -23.94 -10.69
CA HIS A 480 28.44 -24.50 -9.93
C HIS A 480 28.40 -26.02 -9.78
N LYS A 481 27.18 -26.61 -9.63
CA LYS A 481 27.00 -28.05 -9.30
C LYS A 481 26.66 -28.95 -10.49
N ARG A 482 26.78 -28.48 -11.72
CA ARG A 482 26.57 -29.35 -12.90
C ARG A 482 27.61 -30.48 -12.92
N GLU A 483 27.17 -31.69 -13.25
CA GLU A 483 28.06 -32.87 -13.38
C GLU A 483 29.13 -32.68 -14.47
N HIS A 484 28.84 -31.87 -15.49
CA HIS A 484 29.77 -31.37 -16.49
C HIS A 484 29.63 -29.86 -16.57
N PRO A 485 30.28 -29.16 -15.67
CA PRO A 485 30.17 -27.69 -15.66
C PRO A 485 30.95 -27.15 -16.88
N GLU A 486 30.21 -26.67 -17.88
CA GLU A 486 30.75 -25.67 -18.75
C GLU A 486 31.10 -24.46 -17.84
N SER A 487 32.35 -24.06 -17.82
CA SER A 487 32.76 -22.89 -17.06
C SER A 487 32.04 -21.65 -17.60
N LEU A 488 31.81 -20.66 -16.76
CA LEU A 488 31.19 -19.38 -17.20
C LEU A 488 31.91 -18.78 -18.43
N PRO A 489 33.25 -18.79 -18.52
CA PRO A 489 33.96 -18.40 -19.73
C PRO A 489 33.61 -19.25 -20.97
N GLU A 490 33.43 -20.54 -20.82
CA GLU A 490 33.05 -21.45 -21.93
C GLU A 490 31.63 -21.17 -22.43
N ILE A 491 30.66 -20.93 -21.51
CA ILE A 491 29.29 -20.55 -21.87
C ILE A 491 29.29 -19.20 -22.61
N LEU A 492 30.10 -18.25 -22.16
CA LEU A 492 30.19 -16.92 -22.77
C LEU A 492 30.95 -16.89 -24.09
N SER A 493 31.84 -17.84 -24.32
CA SER A 493 32.68 -17.91 -25.52
C SER A 493 32.06 -18.73 -26.67
N ARG A 494 31.07 -19.59 -26.39
CA ARG A 494 30.39 -20.39 -27.42
C ARG A 494 29.19 -19.64 -28.04
N PRO A 495 28.83 -19.88 -29.30
CA PRO A 495 27.60 -19.36 -29.88
C PRO A 495 26.37 -19.89 -29.11
N PRO A 496 25.38 -19.00 -28.83
CA PRO A 496 24.17 -19.44 -28.16
C PRO A 496 23.33 -20.37 -29.05
N LEU A 497 22.76 -21.39 -28.44
CA LEU A 497 21.84 -22.31 -29.15
C LEU A 497 20.49 -21.60 -29.38
N TRP A 498 19.80 -21.89 -30.48
CA TRP A 498 18.47 -21.35 -30.76
C TRP A 498 17.47 -21.58 -29.64
N GLY A 499 17.53 -22.71 -28.95
CA GLY A 499 16.71 -22.99 -27.77
C GLY A 499 17.01 -22.06 -26.59
N GLU A 500 18.27 -21.69 -26.39
CA GLU A 500 18.69 -20.74 -25.34
C GLU A 500 18.18 -19.33 -25.66
N ILE A 501 18.28 -18.90 -26.92
CA ILE A 501 17.76 -17.60 -27.39
C ILE A 501 16.24 -17.55 -27.23
N ALA A 502 15.52 -18.61 -27.65
CA ALA A 502 14.07 -18.68 -27.51
C ALA A 502 13.64 -18.66 -26.03
N LEU A 503 14.36 -19.38 -25.16
CA LEU A 503 14.11 -19.40 -23.72
C LEU A 503 14.39 -18.03 -23.10
N ALA A 504 15.53 -17.40 -23.41
CA ALA A 504 15.87 -16.07 -22.93
C ALA A 504 14.83 -15.03 -23.37
N GLY A 505 14.38 -15.10 -24.63
CA GLY A 505 13.29 -14.27 -25.16
C GLY A 505 11.97 -14.49 -24.42
N ALA A 506 11.59 -15.73 -24.15
CA ALA A 506 10.37 -16.05 -23.40
C ALA A 506 10.45 -15.56 -21.94
N LEU A 507 11.59 -15.73 -21.28
CA LEU A 507 11.83 -15.22 -19.92
C LEU A 507 11.84 -13.70 -19.87
N LEU A 508 12.44 -13.04 -20.86
CA LEU A 508 12.43 -11.57 -20.98
C LEU A 508 10.99 -11.06 -21.20
N LEU A 509 10.23 -11.69 -22.10
CA LEU A 509 8.83 -11.36 -22.33
C LEU A 509 8.00 -11.52 -21.05
N ALA A 510 8.18 -12.65 -20.34
CA ALA A 510 7.51 -12.90 -19.08
C ALA A 510 7.90 -11.85 -18.01
N ALA A 511 9.17 -11.44 -17.95
CA ALA A 511 9.63 -10.40 -17.05
C ALA A 511 9.03 -9.03 -17.42
N VAL A 512 8.96 -8.67 -18.70
CA VAL A 512 8.32 -7.44 -19.18
C VAL A 512 6.83 -7.44 -18.84
N VAL A 513 6.11 -8.52 -19.14
CA VAL A 513 4.69 -8.67 -18.76
C VAL A 513 4.51 -8.55 -17.25
N MET A 514 5.37 -9.17 -16.45
CA MET A 514 5.36 -9.06 -14.99
C MET A 514 5.60 -7.61 -14.51
N LEU A 515 6.53 -6.89 -15.13
CA LEU A 515 6.82 -5.49 -14.81
C LEU A 515 5.63 -4.59 -15.17
N LEU A 516 5.07 -4.74 -16.36
CA LEU A 516 3.89 -4.00 -16.81
C LEU A 516 2.65 -4.26 -15.93
N ARG A 517 2.54 -5.47 -15.36
CA ARG A 517 1.47 -5.86 -14.44
C ARG A 517 1.78 -5.60 -12.96
N SER A 518 3.01 -5.24 -12.62
CA SER A 518 3.48 -5.10 -11.22
C SER A 518 3.20 -3.74 -10.58
N GLY A 519 2.36 -2.90 -11.17
CA GLY A 519 2.01 -1.59 -10.61
C GLY A 519 0.51 -1.47 -10.35
N ASN A 520 0.11 -0.42 -9.64
CA ASN A 520 -1.30 -0.02 -9.51
C ASN A 520 -1.93 0.34 -10.87
N TYR A 521 -1.09 0.48 -11.89
CA TYR A 521 -1.44 0.85 -13.27
C TYR A 521 -1.48 -0.35 -14.23
N GLY A 522 -1.39 -1.59 -13.72
CA GLY A 522 -1.43 -2.80 -14.55
C GLY A 522 -2.78 -3.00 -15.22
N PHE A 523 -2.76 -3.34 -16.52
CA PHE A 523 -3.96 -3.73 -17.26
C PHE A 523 -4.53 -5.04 -16.67
N VAL A 524 -5.79 -5.02 -16.23
CA VAL A 524 -6.51 -6.18 -15.71
C VAL A 524 -7.84 -6.28 -16.41
N GLY A 525 -8.09 -7.39 -17.11
CA GLY A 525 -9.37 -7.62 -17.81
C GLY A 525 -10.54 -7.82 -16.84
N THR A 526 -11.75 -7.48 -17.28
CA THR A 526 -12.98 -7.61 -16.47
C THR A 526 -13.22 -9.04 -16.01
N SER A 527 -12.99 -10.03 -16.86
CA SER A 527 -13.10 -11.46 -16.53
C SER A 527 -12.11 -11.89 -15.44
N GLU A 528 -10.90 -11.33 -15.46
CA GLU A 528 -9.91 -11.59 -14.41
C GLU A 528 -10.35 -11.01 -13.06
N ILE A 529 -11.00 -9.85 -13.06
CA ILE A 529 -11.53 -9.22 -11.84
C ILE A 529 -12.63 -10.09 -11.25
N VAL A 530 -13.59 -10.52 -12.05
CA VAL A 530 -14.70 -11.39 -11.62
C VAL A 530 -14.15 -12.71 -11.06
N PHE A 531 -13.18 -13.34 -11.73
CA PHE A 531 -12.55 -14.56 -11.25
C PHE A 531 -11.80 -14.36 -9.93
N ARG A 532 -11.12 -13.22 -9.78
CA ARG A 532 -10.42 -12.86 -8.54
C ARG A 532 -11.38 -12.66 -7.37
N ASP A 533 -12.50 -12.01 -7.60
CA ASP A 533 -13.52 -11.77 -6.58
C ASP A 533 -14.22 -13.07 -6.17
N TRP A 534 -14.47 -13.96 -7.13
CA TRP A 534 -14.99 -15.30 -6.87
C TRP A 534 -14.02 -16.14 -6.00
N LEU A 535 -12.73 -16.15 -6.33
CA LEU A 535 -11.72 -16.83 -5.51
C LEU A 535 -11.65 -16.27 -4.09
N GLU A 536 -11.74 -14.95 -3.94
CA GLU A 536 -11.71 -14.29 -2.64
C GLU A 536 -12.93 -14.67 -1.79
N LYS A 537 -14.11 -14.69 -2.40
CA LYS A 537 -15.36 -15.09 -1.73
C LYS A 537 -15.32 -16.53 -1.22
N ILE A 538 -14.71 -17.44 -1.96
CA ILE A 538 -14.64 -18.86 -1.58
C ILE A 538 -13.52 -19.12 -0.56
N LEU A 539 -12.36 -18.51 -0.76
CA LEU A 539 -11.15 -18.83 0.00
C LEU A 539 -10.90 -17.88 1.19
N GLY A 540 -11.73 -16.83 1.35
CA GLY A 540 -11.53 -15.79 2.36
C GLY A 540 -10.31 -14.89 2.10
N ALA A 541 -9.29 -15.39 1.39
CA ALA A 541 -8.15 -14.63 0.92
C ALA A 541 -7.69 -15.17 -0.44
N ARG A 542 -7.60 -14.28 -1.41
CA ARG A 542 -7.19 -14.65 -2.76
C ARG A 542 -5.72 -15.05 -2.82
N PRO A 543 -5.37 -16.26 -3.35
CA PRO A 543 -4.00 -16.66 -3.58
C PRO A 543 -3.33 -15.78 -4.66
N ARG A 544 -2.02 -15.64 -4.59
CA ARG A 544 -1.27 -14.91 -5.63
C ARG A 544 -1.12 -15.78 -6.87
N THR A 545 -1.45 -15.21 -8.04
CA THR A 545 -1.41 -15.88 -9.35
C THR A 545 -0.07 -16.59 -9.61
N LYS A 546 1.05 -15.97 -9.24
CA LYS A 546 2.40 -16.55 -9.39
C LYS A 546 2.60 -17.83 -8.59
N GLU A 547 1.94 -17.95 -7.46
CA GLU A 547 2.03 -19.11 -6.55
C GLU A 547 1.16 -20.25 -7.06
N PHE A 548 -0.17 -20.00 -7.19
CA PHE A 548 -1.12 -21.09 -7.44
C PHE A 548 -1.23 -21.49 -8.92
N LEU A 549 -0.99 -20.58 -9.90
CA LEU A 549 -1.06 -20.93 -11.33
C LEU A 549 0.28 -21.35 -11.94
N VAL A 550 1.42 -20.90 -11.37
CA VAL A 550 2.72 -21.11 -12.00
C VAL A 550 3.63 -21.97 -11.11
N GLY A 551 3.99 -21.48 -9.94
CA GLY A 551 5.11 -22.03 -9.23
C GLY A 551 4.84 -23.34 -8.50
N TYR A 552 3.77 -23.48 -7.70
CA TYR A 552 3.45 -24.75 -7.05
C TYR A 552 2.98 -25.82 -8.04
N PRO A 553 2.23 -25.51 -9.11
CA PRO A 553 2.03 -26.47 -10.19
C PRO A 553 3.34 -26.95 -10.84
N ALA A 554 4.28 -26.02 -11.09
CA ALA A 554 5.60 -26.39 -11.61
C ALA A 554 6.37 -27.32 -10.67
N LEU A 555 6.23 -27.18 -9.34
CA LEU A 555 6.83 -28.08 -8.35
C LEU A 555 6.32 -29.51 -8.51
N VAL A 556 5.00 -29.69 -8.68
CA VAL A 556 4.40 -31.02 -8.87
C VAL A 556 4.90 -31.67 -10.17
N VAL A 557 4.92 -30.89 -11.27
CA VAL A 557 5.45 -31.35 -12.56
C VAL A 557 6.95 -31.66 -12.43
N TRP A 558 7.72 -30.85 -11.73
CA TRP A 558 9.15 -31.05 -11.51
C TRP A 558 9.42 -32.37 -10.75
N TYR A 559 8.66 -32.68 -9.68
CA TYR A 559 8.77 -33.96 -8.95
C TYR A 559 8.53 -35.15 -9.88
N TYR A 560 7.50 -35.06 -10.72
CA TYR A 560 7.18 -36.11 -11.68
C TYR A 560 8.32 -36.33 -12.70
N LEU A 561 8.79 -35.24 -13.33
CA LEU A 561 9.87 -35.32 -14.33
C LEU A 561 11.19 -35.79 -13.70
N LYS A 562 11.49 -35.40 -12.46
CA LYS A 562 12.68 -35.87 -11.71
C LYS A 562 12.59 -37.37 -11.42
N ARG A 563 11.41 -37.87 -11.04
CA ARG A 563 11.19 -39.28 -10.75
C ARG A 563 11.26 -40.16 -12.01
N GLN A 564 10.86 -39.62 -13.15
CA GLN A 564 10.88 -40.30 -14.45
C GLN A 564 12.21 -40.12 -15.22
N GLU A 565 13.14 -39.34 -14.68
CA GLU A 565 14.41 -38.94 -15.31
C GLU A 565 14.25 -38.31 -16.71
N MET A 566 13.08 -37.67 -16.94
CA MET A 566 12.73 -37.08 -18.22
C MET A 566 13.13 -35.61 -18.27
N TRP A 567 13.42 -35.12 -19.48
CA TRP A 567 13.55 -33.69 -19.83
C TRP A 567 14.49 -32.89 -18.91
N SER A 568 15.75 -33.33 -18.80
CA SER A 568 16.74 -32.73 -17.91
C SER A 568 16.84 -31.20 -18.05
N HIS A 569 16.90 -30.68 -19.27
CA HIS A 569 17.00 -29.23 -19.52
C HIS A 569 15.73 -28.44 -19.06
N TRP A 570 14.52 -28.97 -19.33
CA TRP A 570 13.28 -28.33 -18.91
C TRP A 570 13.08 -28.37 -17.40
N ARG A 571 13.68 -29.29 -16.68
CA ARG A 571 13.65 -29.32 -15.21
C ARG A 571 14.32 -28.11 -14.60
N GLU A 572 15.37 -27.56 -15.22
CA GLU A 572 16.03 -26.35 -14.74
C GLU A 572 15.12 -25.11 -14.90
N VAL A 573 14.39 -25.02 -16.00
CA VAL A 573 13.38 -23.97 -16.19
C VAL A 573 12.27 -24.05 -15.13
N LEU A 574 11.80 -25.27 -14.85
CA LEU A 574 10.79 -25.49 -13.80
C LEU A 574 11.31 -25.13 -12.41
N ARG A 575 12.62 -25.31 -12.13
CA ARG A 575 13.24 -24.86 -10.86
C ARG A 575 13.11 -23.36 -10.67
N LEU A 576 13.30 -22.57 -11.71
CA LEU A 576 13.09 -21.12 -11.67
C LEU A 576 11.62 -20.77 -11.39
N ALA A 577 10.69 -21.47 -12.03
CA ALA A 577 9.26 -21.28 -11.77
C ALA A 577 8.88 -21.64 -10.33
N VAL A 578 9.42 -22.74 -9.79
CA VAL A 578 9.25 -23.13 -8.38
C VAL A 578 9.83 -22.06 -7.45
N THR A 579 11.03 -21.58 -7.73
CA THR A 579 11.68 -20.53 -6.94
C THR A 579 10.85 -19.24 -6.94
N LEU A 580 10.22 -18.90 -8.06
CA LEU A 580 9.32 -17.75 -8.15
C LEU A 580 8.11 -17.88 -7.21
N ALA A 581 7.55 -19.09 -7.00
CA ALA A 581 6.48 -19.28 -6.03
C ALA A 581 6.94 -18.98 -4.60
N PHE A 582 8.07 -19.56 -4.18
CA PHE A 582 8.62 -19.33 -2.85
C PHE A 582 9.04 -17.86 -2.65
N SER A 583 9.61 -17.22 -3.69
CA SER A 583 9.91 -15.78 -3.69
C SER A 583 8.65 -14.95 -3.50
N SER A 584 7.56 -15.29 -4.20
CA SER A 584 6.26 -14.60 -4.07
C SER A 584 5.66 -14.80 -2.67
N ALA A 585 5.75 -16.01 -2.11
CA ALA A 585 5.25 -16.33 -0.78
C ALA A 585 6.02 -15.56 0.31
N VAL A 586 7.36 -15.54 0.27
CA VAL A 586 8.19 -14.72 1.17
C VAL A 586 7.90 -13.24 1.00
N ASN A 587 7.76 -12.76 -0.24
CA ASN A 587 7.43 -11.37 -0.53
C ASN A 587 6.07 -10.94 0.06
N SER A 588 5.13 -11.87 0.29
CA SER A 588 3.87 -11.57 1.00
C SER A 588 4.12 -11.09 2.42
N PHE A 589 5.11 -11.65 3.12
CA PHE A 589 5.52 -11.23 4.46
C PHE A 589 6.29 -9.90 4.46
N CYS A 590 6.78 -9.42 3.31
CA CYS A 590 7.43 -8.12 3.16
C CYS A 590 6.42 -6.97 2.89
N HIS A 591 5.14 -7.27 2.76
CA HIS A 591 4.06 -6.27 2.70
C HIS A 591 3.50 -6.03 4.11
N PHE A 592 4.24 -5.28 4.91
CA PHE A 592 3.97 -5.11 6.35
C PHE A 592 2.67 -4.37 6.68
N HIS A 593 2.08 -3.68 5.71
CA HIS A 593 0.78 -3.01 5.82
C HIS A 593 -0.42 -3.96 5.64
N THR A 594 -0.18 -5.19 5.18
CA THR A 594 -1.25 -6.20 5.07
C THR A 594 -1.38 -6.93 6.40
N PRO A 595 -2.60 -7.12 6.94
CA PRO A 595 -2.82 -7.85 8.17
C PRO A 595 -2.14 -9.21 8.17
N LEU A 596 -1.49 -9.56 9.27
CA LEU A 596 -0.72 -10.79 9.37
C LEU A 596 -1.58 -12.06 9.16
N PRO A 597 -2.80 -12.17 9.73
CA PRO A 597 -3.68 -13.31 9.47
C PRO A 597 -4.05 -13.46 7.99
N LEU A 598 -4.29 -12.35 7.30
CA LEU A 598 -4.61 -12.34 5.86
C LEU A 598 -3.39 -12.80 5.03
N THR A 599 -2.18 -12.38 5.43
CA THR A 599 -0.93 -12.82 4.78
C THR A 599 -0.72 -14.32 4.92
N LEU A 600 -0.95 -14.87 6.12
CA LEU A 600 -0.86 -16.31 6.40
C LEU A 600 -1.88 -17.12 5.59
N LEU A 601 -3.14 -16.69 5.63
CA LEU A 601 -4.23 -17.36 4.89
C LEU A 601 -3.99 -17.33 3.37
N ARG A 602 -3.52 -16.19 2.84
CA ARG A 602 -3.17 -16.03 1.43
C ARG A 602 -2.05 -16.97 0.99
N GLY A 603 -0.99 -17.07 1.78
CA GLY A 603 0.13 -17.98 1.52
C GLY A 603 -0.29 -19.44 1.58
N PHE A 604 -1.09 -19.82 2.58
CA PHE A 604 -1.64 -21.18 2.71
C PHE A 604 -2.54 -21.52 1.51
N ASN A 605 -3.45 -20.63 1.14
CA ASN A 605 -4.32 -20.82 -0.03
C ASN A 605 -3.51 -20.97 -1.32
N GLY A 606 -2.46 -20.17 -1.52
CA GLY A 606 -1.57 -20.30 -2.67
C GLY A 606 -0.87 -21.64 -2.75
N TRP A 607 -0.41 -22.14 -1.61
CA TRP A 607 0.31 -23.42 -1.50
C TRP A 607 -0.58 -24.62 -1.84
N TRP A 608 -1.70 -24.82 -1.09
CA TRP A 608 -2.51 -26.03 -1.28
C TRP A 608 -3.30 -26.02 -2.61
N THR A 609 -3.85 -24.86 -3.03
CA THR A 609 -4.56 -24.75 -4.32
C THR A 609 -3.61 -24.96 -5.51
N GLY A 610 -2.37 -24.46 -5.40
CA GLY A 610 -1.36 -24.65 -6.43
C GLY A 610 -0.90 -26.10 -6.55
N LEU A 611 -0.71 -26.82 -5.43
CA LEU A 611 -0.40 -28.24 -5.45
C LEU A 611 -1.56 -29.07 -6.03
N LEU A 612 -2.80 -28.73 -5.67
CA LEU A 612 -3.99 -29.38 -6.22
C LEU A 612 -4.10 -29.18 -7.73
N LEU A 613 -3.97 -27.93 -8.18
CA LEU A 613 -3.98 -27.59 -9.62
C LEU A 613 -2.85 -28.30 -10.37
N GLY A 614 -1.64 -28.30 -9.82
CA GLY A 614 -0.50 -28.99 -10.42
C GLY A 614 -0.73 -30.50 -10.55
N SER A 615 -1.33 -31.12 -9.53
CA SER A 615 -1.70 -32.54 -9.54
C SER A 615 -2.75 -32.85 -10.61
N LEU A 616 -3.76 -31.99 -10.74
CA LEU A 616 -4.80 -32.10 -11.77
C LEU A 616 -4.21 -31.94 -13.18
N LEU A 617 -3.40 -30.91 -13.40
CA LEU A 617 -2.73 -30.69 -14.69
C LEU A 617 -1.81 -31.85 -15.07
N LEU A 618 -1.07 -32.39 -14.09
CA LEU A 618 -0.23 -33.56 -14.31
C LEU A 618 -1.07 -34.78 -14.67
N PHE A 619 -2.16 -35.05 -13.94
CA PHE A 619 -3.08 -36.15 -14.24
C PHE A 619 -3.62 -36.07 -15.66
N VAL A 620 -4.15 -34.90 -16.06
CA VAL A 620 -4.66 -34.65 -17.42
C VAL A 620 -3.55 -34.84 -18.46
N GLY A 621 -2.38 -34.25 -18.24
CA GLY A 621 -1.23 -34.32 -19.14
C GLY A 621 -0.72 -35.77 -19.33
N VAL A 622 -0.67 -36.55 -18.26
CA VAL A 622 -0.27 -37.96 -18.35
C VAL A 622 -1.35 -38.82 -18.99
N ARG A 623 -2.62 -38.62 -18.67
CA ARG A 623 -3.75 -39.44 -19.15
C ARG A 623 -4.05 -39.21 -20.62
N PHE A 624 -4.05 -37.95 -21.05
CA PHE A 624 -4.50 -37.54 -22.39
C PHE A 624 -3.35 -37.04 -23.28
N GLY A 625 -2.35 -36.36 -22.74
CA GLY A 625 -1.25 -35.79 -23.51
C GLY A 625 -0.26 -36.88 -24.01
N ARG A 626 0.07 -37.89 -23.21
CA ARG A 626 0.97 -38.99 -23.64
C ARG A 626 0.47 -39.74 -24.86
N PRO A 627 -0.81 -40.17 -24.96
CA PRO A 627 -1.30 -40.86 -26.16
C PRO A 627 -1.23 -39.99 -27.41
N VAL A 628 -1.59 -38.70 -27.27
CA VAL A 628 -1.53 -37.74 -28.38
C VAL A 628 -0.08 -37.53 -28.86
N PHE A 629 0.86 -37.35 -27.94
CA PHE A 629 2.28 -37.16 -28.25
C PHE A 629 2.91 -38.43 -28.91
N ARG A 630 2.53 -39.63 -28.46
CA ARG A 630 2.95 -40.87 -29.11
C ARG A 630 2.41 -40.99 -30.54
N ARG A 631 1.14 -40.63 -30.77
CA ARG A 631 0.55 -40.57 -32.12
C ARG A 631 1.23 -39.55 -33.02
N LEU A 632 1.51 -38.36 -32.53
CA LEU A 632 2.22 -37.32 -33.31
C LEU A 632 3.64 -37.77 -33.66
N ARG A 633 4.35 -38.47 -32.74
CA ARG A 633 5.69 -38.99 -32.98
C ARG A 633 5.70 -40.17 -33.96
N SER A 634 4.59 -40.88 -34.12
CA SER A 634 4.45 -41.97 -35.12
C SER A 634 4.03 -41.45 -36.49
N LEU A 635 3.65 -40.17 -36.59
CA LEU A 635 3.28 -39.52 -37.85
C LEU A 635 4.42 -38.64 -38.41
N LEU A 636 5.44 -38.33 -37.61
CA LEU A 636 6.71 -37.70 -37.99
C LEU A 636 7.82 -38.73 -38.14
#